data_3cf68b8ee2ab47e8ae6108f2f6a88185
#
_entry.id   3cf68b8ee2ab47e8ae6108f2f6a88185
#
_cell.length_a   1.000
_cell.length_b   1.000
_cell.length_c   1.000
_cell.angle_alpha   90.00
_cell.angle_beta   90.00
_cell.angle_gamma   90.00
#
_symmetry.space_group_name_H-M   'P 1'
#
loop_
_entity.id
_entity.type
_entity.pdbx_description
1 polymer ?
#
loop_
_entity_poly.entity_id
_entity_poly.type
_entity_poly.pdbx_seq_one_letter_code
_entity_poly.pdbx_strand_id
1 'polypeptide(L)'
;MNKTATIVGILFTLLFLVQHLQAQTYDYQAFPRLDVTYEHMEGDLTISPQGEIRGEVSYDIRFNVEKSDSIELHAVRMLVEDVLIDERTMDFEIHNDTLIVYLDDTFARSQAANLRVVYSTTPVFGVLRTYRGTTFSSQHPRTTRHWLPVADYPSTMLSYDLTVRHPAGKSFVMSGSLVSNEVASVDTEITRYRSATKRPVTSLFFALSDFESTSRVMNFRNFRLHVELPNVVEFNPDDLINLADETIRRMEDLTGKSYPYGNLHLVAVHDLVWEHRTFGAGTILIDANGDIDQQIRFGVMGQWAGVQLREMQWSDADALQLYHGYFGNQLGLESLQRDTLLAWNSLYKQLSADNIDRYRYHLNDNQQINRFLTASKENVFGDTQYPSTWQDFTRQVYRVTGRLLTSRPEFSEPVTEEETTYVYDVLIDLNETQNEARIQFSTDGPPVEELVSLQITQYTFNDLSSSELTFTGGSDEVVVNLQSGLENIELQVQNRSDIELDVEKPFMYWIYQLQNSESESQRLKAAIGLRQYADNPDLQLAILDMIRNETSSEVKAQILETLRMVTAGASGTSQLFLERVGEDQPQSVRLTAIRALGAYSGNERVIRTLQSIIRSADQDELKVTAIHSLADVTETDQFVSIVESLIVQETVLMQVPVLLNAIADKGAAEKAVQLSDTFLSSEFPYDVRVGALNVILDNDESQEGWSNRLDELFTDGDPRIRYRAVAGLRFLNERDRSQLAESRLIEEYDQRVASALRRYQNQ
;
A
#
# COMPACT_ATOMS: atom_id res chain seq x y z
N MET A 1 -47.77 -12.24 47.87
CA MET A 1 -47.69 -11.95 46.42
C MET A 1 -46.40 -11.25 45.95
N ASN A 2 -45.47 -10.82 46.85
CA ASN A 2 -44.26 -10.07 46.39
C ASN A 2 -42.97 -10.90 46.16
N LYS A 3 -42.89 -12.11 46.65
CA LYS A 3 -41.65 -12.92 46.43
C LYS A 3 -41.59 -13.60 45.07
N THR A 4 -42.72 -13.96 44.48
CA THR A 4 -42.78 -14.60 43.16
C THR A 4 -42.48 -13.61 42.06
N ALA A 5 -42.95 -12.36 42.18
CA ALA A 5 -42.66 -11.31 41.21
C ALA A 5 -41.18 -10.90 41.17
N THR A 6 -40.51 -10.91 42.31
CA THR A 6 -39.06 -10.62 42.44
C THR A 6 -38.21 -11.75 41.82
N ILE A 7 -38.59 -13.01 42.02
CA ILE A 7 -37.89 -14.17 41.47
C ILE A 7 -38.08 -14.20 39.94
N VAL A 8 -39.26 -13.91 39.42
CA VAL A 8 -39.51 -13.81 37.96
C VAL A 8 -38.76 -12.65 37.36
N GLY A 9 -38.68 -11.50 38.02
CA GLY A 9 -37.87 -10.37 37.60
C GLY A 9 -36.39 -10.68 37.51
N ILE A 10 -35.85 -11.36 38.56
CA ILE A 10 -34.44 -11.79 38.58
C ILE A 10 -34.15 -12.84 37.52
N LEU A 11 -35.09 -13.80 37.28
CA LEU A 11 -34.95 -14.76 36.19
C LEU A 11 -34.99 -14.11 34.81
N PHE A 12 -35.85 -13.09 34.62
CA PHE A 12 -35.89 -12.35 33.35
C PHE A 12 -34.63 -11.51 33.12
N THR A 13 -34.10 -10.88 34.16
CA THR A 13 -32.82 -10.14 34.09
C THR A 13 -31.63 -11.07 33.88
N LEU A 14 -31.64 -12.27 34.49
CA LEU A 14 -30.64 -13.30 34.23
C LEU A 14 -30.76 -13.89 32.82
N LEU A 15 -31.98 -14.10 32.29
CA LEU A 15 -32.19 -14.55 30.91
C LEU A 15 -31.76 -13.46 29.90
N PHE A 16 -32.00 -12.17 30.19
CA PHE A 16 -31.49 -11.08 29.38
C PHE A 16 -29.97 -10.94 29.45
N LEU A 17 -29.37 -11.12 30.62
CA LEU A 17 -27.93 -11.17 30.78
C LEU A 17 -27.30 -12.41 30.11
N VAL A 18 -27.96 -13.56 30.13
CA VAL A 18 -27.52 -14.76 29.43
C VAL A 18 -27.71 -14.64 27.91
N GLN A 19 -28.74 -13.94 27.44
CA GLN A 19 -28.86 -13.61 26.02
C GLN A 19 -27.83 -12.56 25.54
N HIS A 20 -27.38 -11.67 26.44
CA HIS A 20 -26.27 -10.76 26.15
C HIS A 20 -24.90 -11.38 26.43
N LEU A 21 -24.85 -12.52 27.13
CA LEU A 21 -23.67 -13.38 27.36
C LEU A 21 -23.64 -14.64 26.48
N GLN A 22 -24.56 -14.79 25.52
CA GLN A 22 -24.21 -15.55 24.34
C GLN A 22 -23.06 -14.75 23.72
N ALA A 23 -21.84 -15.12 24.13
CA ALA A 23 -20.65 -14.80 23.38
C ALA A 23 -21.02 -15.01 21.94
N GLN A 24 -21.17 -13.93 21.23
CA GLN A 24 -21.31 -13.98 19.79
C GLN A 24 -20.12 -14.80 19.37
N THR A 25 -20.37 -16.04 18.97
CA THR A 25 -19.34 -16.88 18.38
C THR A 25 -18.87 -16.11 17.18
N TYR A 26 -17.73 -15.48 17.34
CA TYR A 26 -17.03 -14.86 16.25
C TYR A 26 -16.70 -15.99 15.31
N ASP A 27 -17.21 -15.93 14.12
CA ASP A 27 -16.70 -16.70 13.01
C ASP A 27 -15.31 -16.09 12.69
N TYR A 28 -14.37 -16.36 13.59
CA TYR A 28 -12.97 -16.13 13.31
C TYR A 28 -12.65 -17.10 12.20
N GLN A 29 -12.37 -16.60 11.02
CA GLN A 29 -11.64 -17.38 10.05
C GLN A 29 -10.20 -17.57 10.57
N ALA A 30 -10.11 -18.28 11.70
CA ALA A 30 -8.84 -18.79 12.16
C ALA A 30 -8.30 -19.69 11.07
N PHE A 31 -6.99 -19.70 10.90
CA PHE A 31 -6.38 -20.72 10.07
C PHE A 31 -6.78 -22.11 10.65
N PRO A 32 -7.19 -23.04 9.81
CA PRO A 32 -7.61 -24.35 10.26
C PRO A 32 -6.49 -25.00 11.07
N ARG A 33 -6.84 -25.73 12.09
CA ARG A 33 -5.90 -26.62 12.75
C ARG A 33 -5.62 -27.75 11.81
N LEU A 34 -4.42 -27.78 11.27
CA LEU A 34 -3.98 -28.83 10.37
C LEU A 34 -3.80 -30.14 11.16
N ASP A 35 -4.22 -31.24 10.56
CA ASP A 35 -4.05 -32.59 11.12
C ASP A 35 -2.58 -33.00 11.18
N VAL A 36 -1.73 -32.33 10.40
CA VAL A 36 -0.28 -32.50 10.39
C VAL A 36 0.46 -31.20 10.59
N THR A 37 1.64 -31.28 11.20
CA THR A 37 2.64 -30.19 11.23
C THR A 37 3.69 -30.48 10.18
N TYR A 38 3.98 -29.51 9.34
CA TYR A 38 5.07 -29.56 8.37
C TYR A 38 6.35 -29.06 9.05
N GLU A 39 7.41 -29.89 9.05
CA GLU A 39 8.64 -29.58 9.77
C GLU A 39 9.78 -29.14 8.83
N HIS A 40 9.95 -29.88 7.73
CA HIS A 40 10.98 -29.67 6.74
C HIS A 40 10.45 -29.96 5.34
N MET A 41 11.03 -29.32 4.33
CA MET A 41 10.73 -29.55 2.92
C MET A 41 12.01 -29.79 2.14
N GLU A 42 12.07 -30.87 1.40
CA GLU A 42 13.04 -31.08 0.35
C GLU A 42 12.36 -30.97 -1.02
N GLY A 43 13.01 -30.33 -1.98
CA GLY A 43 12.43 -30.16 -3.31
C GLY A 43 13.46 -30.17 -4.42
N ASP A 44 13.05 -30.75 -5.53
CA ASP A 44 13.77 -30.72 -6.81
C ASP A 44 12.83 -30.13 -7.87
N LEU A 45 13.10 -28.88 -8.25
CA LEU A 45 12.26 -28.09 -9.12
C LEU A 45 12.96 -27.82 -10.44
N THR A 46 12.22 -27.74 -11.52
CA THR A 46 12.67 -27.26 -12.82
C THR A 46 11.79 -26.11 -13.26
N ILE A 47 12.39 -24.95 -13.56
CA ILE A 47 11.69 -23.77 -14.07
C ILE A 47 12.11 -23.59 -15.54
N SER A 48 11.12 -23.70 -16.43
CA SER A 48 11.36 -23.52 -17.86
C SER A 48 11.48 -22.03 -18.25
N PRO A 49 12.07 -21.71 -19.41
CA PRO A 49 12.10 -20.33 -19.93
C PRO A 49 10.70 -19.71 -20.09
N GLN A 50 9.66 -20.53 -20.28
CA GLN A 50 8.27 -20.10 -20.40
C GLN A 50 7.56 -19.92 -19.06
N GLY A 51 8.23 -20.27 -17.92
CA GLY A 51 7.69 -20.15 -16.58
C GLY A 51 6.90 -21.39 -16.12
N GLU A 52 6.91 -22.49 -16.85
CA GLU A 52 6.42 -23.77 -16.36
C GLU A 52 7.31 -24.25 -15.22
N ILE A 53 6.71 -24.73 -14.14
CA ILE A 53 7.40 -25.31 -13.00
C ILE A 53 7.00 -26.79 -12.93
N ARG A 54 8.00 -27.66 -12.92
CA ARG A 54 7.84 -29.09 -12.63
C ARG A 54 8.64 -29.41 -11.39
N GLY A 55 8.07 -30.17 -10.49
CA GLY A 55 8.74 -30.48 -9.24
C GLY A 55 8.33 -31.76 -8.58
N GLU A 56 9.26 -32.26 -7.78
CA GLU A 56 9.02 -33.22 -6.74
C GLU A 56 9.33 -32.53 -5.42
N VAL A 57 8.38 -32.52 -4.49
CA VAL A 57 8.56 -31.96 -3.16
C VAL A 57 8.20 -33.00 -2.11
N SER A 58 9.05 -33.10 -1.09
CA SER A 58 8.85 -34.00 0.04
C SER A 58 8.78 -33.21 1.33
N TYR A 59 7.81 -33.50 2.16
CA TYR A 59 7.59 -32.87 3.46
C TYR A 59 7.79 -33.88 4.59
N ASP A 60 8.66 -33.57 5.54
CA ASP A 60 8.63 -34.23 6.81
C ASP A 60 7.43 -33.71 7.60
N ILE A 61 6.49 -34.57 7.85
CA ILE A 61 5.24 -34.25 8.55
C ILE A 61 5.15 -34.98 9.87
N ARG A 62 4.38 -34.40 10.80
CA ARG A 62 4.05 -35.02 12.09
C ARG A 62 2.57 -34.90 12.37
N PHE A 63 1.90 -36.01 12.67
CA PHE A 63 0.46 -36.03 12.95
C PHE A 63 0.14 -35.34 14.28
N ASN A 64 -0.83 -34.43 14.26
CA ASN A 64 -1.30 -33.68 15.44
C ASN A 64 -2.50 -34.36 16.12
N VAL A 65 -3.21 -35.18 15.39
CA VAL A 65 -4.43 -35.88 15.80
C VAL A 65 -4.20 -37.40 15.90
N GLU A 66 -5.05 -38.08 16.65
CA GLU A 66 -4.94 -39.55 16.81
C GLU A 66 -5.46 -40.32 15.57
N LYS A 67 -6.30 -39.67 14.79
CA LYS A 67 -6.91 -40.25 13.60
C LYS A 67 -7.15 -39.12 12.58
N SER A 68 -6.62 -39.31 11.41
CA SER A 68 -6.91 -38.48 10.24
C SER A 68 -7.21 -39.34 9.05
N ASP A 69 -8.24 -39.03 8.31
CA ASP A 69 -8.64 -39.74 7.10
C ASP A 69 -8.05 -39.10 5.84
N SER A 70 -7.49 -37.89 5.94
CA SER A 70 -6.88 -37.18 4.83
C SER A 70 -5.87 -36.12 5.27
N ILE A 71 -5.01 -35.71 4.34
CA ILE A 71 -4.14 -34.55 4.45
C ILE A 71 -4.52 -33.57 3.33
N GLU A 72 -4.62 -32.29 3.64
CA GLU A 72 -4.97 -31.25 2.67
C GLU A 72 -3.77 -30.32 2.40
N LEU A 73 -3.51 -30.07 1.12
CA LEU A 73 -2.57 -29.09 0.62
C LEU A 73 -3.27 -28.18 -0.38
N HIS A 74 -2.93 -26.90 -0.39
CA HIS A 74 -3.35 -26.04 -1.49
C HIS A 74 -2.50 -26.31 -2.73
N ALA A 75 -3.13 -26.44 -3.90
CA ALA A 75 -2.49 -26.76 -5.17
C ALA A 75 -3.29 -26.19 -6.35
N VAL A 76 -3.17 -24.84 -6.53
CA VAL A 76 -3.99 -24.13 -7.51
C VAL A 76 -3.53 -24.40 -8.93
N ARG A 77 -4.41 -24.94 -9.77
CA ARG A 77 -4.14 -25.27 -11.17
C ARG A 77 -2.89 -26.14 -11.39
N MET A 78 -2.63 -27.02 -10.48
CA MET A 78 -1.52 -27.97 -10.61
C MET A 78 -2.01 -29.29 -11.23
N LEU A 79 -1.19 -29.86 -12.09
CA LEU A 79 -1.29 -31.25 -12.48
C LEU A 79 -0.45 -32.07 -11.49
N VAL A 80 -1.11 -32.75 -10.57
CA VAL A 80 -0.46 -33.69 -9.65
C VAL A 80 -0.37 -35.04 -10.33
N GLU A 81 0.84 -35.56 -10.42
CA GLU A 81 1.13 -36.83 -11.12
C GLU A 81 1.14 -38.02 -10.14
N ASP A 82 1.70 -37.80 -8.94
CA ASP A 82 1.82 -38.85 -7.93
C ASP A 82 1.88 -38.26 -6.52
N VAL A 83 1.33 -38.95 -5.54
CA VAL A 83 1.40 -38.62 -4.12
C VAL A 83 1.79 -39.87 -3.33
N LEU A 84 2.83 -39.76 -2.50
CA LEU A 84 3.33 -40.87 -1.70
C LEU A 84 3.44 -40.49 -0.23
N ILE A 85 3.19 -41.43 0.66
CA ILE A 85 3.51 -41.34 2.08
C ILE A 85 4.40 -42.51 2.45
N ASP A 86 5.62 -42.27 2.94
CA ASP A 86 6.63 -43.28 3.26
C ASP A 86 6.81 -44.28 2.11
N GLU A 87 7.00 -43.76 0.88
CA GLU A 87 7.18 -44.50 -0.38
C GLU A 87 5.95 -45.33 -0.83
N ARG A 88 4.80 -45.19 -0.21
CA ARG A 88 3.55 -45.81 -0.64
C ARG A 88 2.69 -44.83 -1.40
N THR A 89 2.27 -45.17 -2.61
CA THR A 89 1.34 -44.37 -3.40
C THR A 89 -0.01 -44.26 -2.70
N MET A 90 -0.54 -43.03 -2.61
CA MET A 90 -1.79 -42.72 -1.95
C MET A 90 -2.84 -42.31 -2.99
N ASP A 91 -4.09 -42.62 -2.71
CA ASP A 91 -5.22 -42.07 -3.46
C ASP A 91 -5.38 -40.59 -3.13
N PHE A 92 -5.63 -39.76 -4.15
CA PHE A 92 -5.82 -38.34 -3.98
C PHE A 92 -6.85 -37.78 -4.96
N GLU A 93 -7.42 -36.65 -4.63
CA GLU A 93 -8.21 -35.84 -5.56
C GLU A 93 -7.85 -34.37 -5.46
N ILE A 94 -8.09 -33.61 -6.53
CA ILE A 94 -8.00 -32.16 -6.52
C ILE A 94 -9.41 -31.62 -6.60
N HIS A 95 -9.82 -30.92 -5.54
CA HIS A 95 -11.13 -30.30 -5.46
C HIS A 95 -10.94 -28.80 -5.19
N ASN A 96 -11.41 -27.96 -6.12
CA ASN A 96 -11.10 -26.53 -6.13
C ASN A 96 -9.57 -26.34 -6.02
N ASP A 97 -9.07 -25.50 -5.19
CA ASP A 97 -7.65 -25.20 -5.01
C ASP A 97 -6.92 -26.18 -4.06
N THR A 98 -7.51 -27.30 -3.72
CA THR A 98 -7.04 -28.20 -2.66
C THR A 98 -6.74 -29.59 -3.20
N LEU A 99 -5.54 -30.06 -2.94
CA LEU A 99 -5.14 -31.45 -3.08
C LEU A 99 -5.51 -32.18 -1.78
N ILE A 100 -6.40 -33.13 -1.85
CA ILE A 100 -6.84 -33.99 -0.75
C ILE A 100 -6.17 -35.34 -0.92
N VAL A 101 -5.33 -35.75 0.03
CA VAL A 101 -4.62 -37.03 0.05
C VAL A 101 -5.31 -37.91 1.05
N TYR A 102 -5.90 -39.02 0.57
CA TYR A 102 -6.61 -39.98 1.42
C TYR A 102 -5.65 -40.95 2.11
N LEU A 103 -5.86 -41.17 3.39
CA LEU A 103 -5.01 -42.04 4.20
C LEU A 103 -5.62 -43.45 4.33
N ASP A 104 -4.86 -44.44 3.91
CA ASP A 104 -5.26 -45.85 4.03
C ASP A 104 -5.18 -46.41 5.46
N ASP A 105 -4.22 -45.88 6.23
CA ASP A 105 -3.89 -46.33 7.58
C ASP A 105 -4.23 -45.25 8.63
N THR A 106 -4.51 -45.70 9.83
CA THR A 106 -4.65 -44.82 10.99
C THR A 106 -3.25 -44.47 11.52
N PHE A 107 -2.85 -43.22 11.39
CA PHE A 107 -1.60 -42.73 11.94
C PHE A 107 -1.79 -42.30 13.41
N ALA A 108 -0.81 -42.64 14.24
CA ALA A 108 -0.82 -42.24 15.64
C ALA A 108 -0.43 -40.78 15.82
N ARG A 109 -0.98 -40.14 16.84
CA ARG A 109 -0.55 -38.78 17.22
C ARG A 109 0.96 -38.74 17.48
N SER A 110 1.62 -37.69 16.98
CA SER A 110 3.06 -37.48 17.00
C SER A 110 3.88 -38.44 16.13
N GLN A 111 3.24 -39.31 15.35
CA GLN A 111 3.92 -40.14 14.36
C GLN A 111 4.50 -39.22 13.27
N ALA A 112 5.76 -39.45 12.90
CA ALA A 112 6.41 -38.79 11.76
C ALA A 112 6.17 -39.65 10.50
N ALA A 113 6.03 -38.95 9.36
CA ALA A 113 5.98 -39.56 8.02
C ALA A 113 6.58 -38.60 7.01
N ASN A 114 6.91 -39.12 5.81
CA ASN A 114 7.35 -38.29 4.69
C ASN A 114 6.27 -38.28 3.61
N LEU A 115 5.71 -37.09 3.32
CA LEU A 115 4.73 -36.83 2.28
C LEU A 115 5.42 -36.30 1.04
N ARG A 116 5.37 -37.04 -0.07
CA ARG A 116 5.98 -36.65 -1.36
C ARG A 116 4.90 -36.38 -2.40
N VAL A 117 5.05 -35.26 -3.13
CA VAL A 117 4.13 -34.85 -4.21
C VAL A 117 4.92 -34.55 -5.48
N VAL A 118 4.55 -35.18 -6.58
CA VAL A 118 5.08 -34.93 -7.92
C VAL A 118 4.06 -34.12 -8.71
N TYR A 119 4.48 -32.99 -9.25
CA TYR A 119 3.53 -32.06 -9.88
C TYR A 119 4.15 -31.24 -11.00
N SER A 120 3.28 -30.66 -11.81
CA SER A 120 3.64 -29.60 -12.76
C SER A 120 2.58 -28.49 -12.75
N THR A 121 3.01 -27.25 -13.04
CA THR A 121 2.13 -26.10 -13.13
C THR A 121 2.71 -25.05 -14.06
N THR A 122 1.85 -24.24 -14.66
CA THR A 122 2.23 -22.98 -15.31
C THR A 122 1.53 -21.87 -14.55
N PRO A 123 2.19 -21.28 -13.53
CA PRO A 123 1.58 -20.27 -12.70
C PRO A 123 1.23 -19.04 -13.52
N VAL A 124 -0.01 -18.57 -13.37
CA VAL A 124 -0.52 -17.33 -13.98
C VAL A 124 -0.83 -16.27 -12.94
N PHE A 125 -0.75 -16.66 -11.67
CA PHE A 125 -0.85 -15.83 -10.49
C PHE A 125 0.12 -16.34 -9.42
N GLY A 126 0.58 -15.46 -8.52
CA GLY A 126 1.57 -15.84 -7.49
C GLY A 126 3.02 -15.94 -8.00
N VAL A 127 3.23 -16.10 -9.30
CA VAL A 127 4.50 -15.92 -9.98
C VAL A 127 4.30 -14.85 -11.06
N LEU A 128 5.11 -13.82 -10.99
CA LEU A 128 5.00 -12.65 -11.84
C LEU A 128 6.17 -12.63 -12.83
N ARG A 129 5.89 -12.18 -14.04
CA ARG A 129 6.91 -11.89 -15.04
C ARG A 129 6.84 -10.41 -15.36
N THR A 130 7.93 -9.70 -15.14
CA THR A 130 8.00 -8.30 -15.54
C THR A 130 8.18 -8.23 -17.07
N TYR A 131 7.77 -7.12 -17.62
CA TYR A 131 7.98 -6.83 -19.05
C TYR A 131 9.47 -6.92 -19.45
N ARG A 132 10.38 -6.61 -18.52
CA ARG A 132 11.83 -6.67 -18.72
C ARG A 132 12.46 -8.05 -18.48
N GLY A 133 11.65 -9.08 -18.29
CA GLY A 133 12.09 -10.47 -18.26
C GLY A 133 12.55 -10.99 -16.91
N THR A 134 12.32 -10.28 -15.81
CA THR A 134 12.46 -10.83 -14.47
C THR A 134 11.25 -11.67 -14.12
N THR A 135 11.46 -12.89 -13.63
CA THR A 135 10.41 -13.75 -13.11
C THR A 135 10.62 -13.90 -11.61
N PHE A 136 9.57 -13.67 -10.80
CA PHE A 136 9.67 -13.81 -9.36
C PHE A 136 8.34 -14.26 -8.74
N SER A 137 8.42 -14.97 -7.60
CA SER A 137 7.23 -15.31 -6.84
C SER A 137 6.81 -14.15 -5.94
N SER A 138 5.51 -13.91 -5.86
CA SER A 138 4.95 -12.93 -4.92
C SER A 138 5.10 -13.43 -3.48
N GLN A 139 5.43 -12.52 -2.56
CA GLN A 139 5.48 -12.78 -1.12
C GLN A 139 4.14 -12.53 -0.42
N HIS A 140 3.08 -12.37 -1.20
CA HIS A 140 1.75 -12.13 -0.69
C HIS A 140 1.12 -13.43 -0.13
N PRO A 141 0.30 -13.37 0.92
CA PRO A 141 -0.50 -14.53 1.34
C PRO A 141 -1.32 -15.12 0.20
N ARG A 142 -1.46 -16.44 0.20
CA ARG A 142 -2.19 -17.23 -0.83
C ARG A 142 -1.55 -17.23 -2.22
N THR A 143 -0.30 -16.89 -2.36
CA THR A 143 0.40 -16.92 -3.66
C THR A 143 1.33 -18.10 -3.81
N THR A 144 1.88 -18.64 -2.72
CA THR A 144 2.75 -19.82 -2.75
C THR A 144 2.05 -21.04 -3.34
N ARG A 145 0.76 -21.22 -3.08
CA ARG A 145 -0.09 -22.30 -3.58
C ARG A 145 -0.24 -22.38 -5.11
N HIS A 146 0.19 -21.35 -5.84
CA HIS A 146 0.14 -21.33 -7.30
C HIS A 146 1.38 -21.92 -7.95
N TRP A 147 2.47 -22.10 -7.20
CA TRP A 147 3.70 -22.67 -7.74
C TRP A 147 4.28 -23.83 -6.92
N LEU A 148 3.75 -24.04 -5.70
CA LEU A 148 4.17 -25.09 -4.80
C LEU A 148 2.94 -25.71 -4.11
N PRO A 149 2.71 -27.04 -4.14
CA PRO A 149 1.64 -27.67 -3.38
C PRO A 149 1.98 -27.63 -1.89
N VAL A 150 1.27 -26.84 -1.09
CA VAL A 150 1.64 -26.53 0.30
C VAL A 150 0.45 -26.11 1.14
N ALA A 151 0.52 -26.31 2.46
CA ALA A 151 -0.45 -25.72 3.39
C ALA A 151 -0.15 -24.21 3.53
N ASP A 152 -0.66 -23.42 2.59
CA ASP A 152 -0.35 -21.99 2.40
C ASP A 152 -1.07 -21.11 3.42
N TYR A 153 -0.62 -21.19 4.67
CA TYR A 153 -1.06 -20.36 5.79
C TYR A 153 0.16 -19.68 6.46
N PRO A 154 0.02 -18.45 6.96
CA PRO A 154 1.11 -17.79 7.69
C PRO A 154 1.57 -18.55 8.93
N SER A 155 0.71 -19.39 9.50
CA SER A 155 1.02 -20.26 10.64
C SER A 155 1.88 -21.47 10.28
N THR A 156 1.92 -21.88 9.00
CA THR A 156 2.74 -23.00 8.55
C THR A 156 4.21 -22.58 8.43
N MET A 157 5.04 -23.20 9.26
CA MET A 157 6.47 -22.88 9.39
C MET A 157 7.31 -24.10 9.04
N LEU A 158 8.22 -23.97 8.08
CA LEU A 158 9.14 -25.05 7.71
C LEU A 158 10.55 -24.56 7.41
N SER A 159 11.53 -25.44 7.60
CA SER A 159 12.88 -25.32 7.01
C SER A 159 12.88 -26.01 5.64
N TYR A 160 13.88 -25.73 4.82
CA TYR A 160 13.92 -26.35 3.49
C TYR A 160 15.31 -26.52 2.91
N ASP A 161 15.45 -27.52 2.03
CA ASP A 161 16.53 -27.73 1.09
C ASP A 161 15.92 -27.84 -0.33
N LEU A 162 16.24 -26.89 -1.21
CA LEU A 162 15.70 -26.85 -2.57
C LEU A 162 16.81 -26.89 -3.61
N THR A 163 16.67 -27.78 -4.56
CA THR A 163 17.45 -27.85 -5.79
C THR A 163 16.59 -27.33 -6.93
N VAL A 164 17.06 -26.33 -7.66
CA VAL A 164 16.31 -25.72 -8.75
C VAL A 164 17.14 -25.73 -10.03
N ARG A 165 16.57 -26.34 -11.08
CA ARG A 165 17.07 -26.27 -12.45
C ARG A 165 16.40 -25.11 -13.16
N HIS A 166 17.19 -24.21 -13.73
CA HIS A 166 16.70 -23.01 -14.41
C HIS A 166 17.51 -22.72 -15.67
N PRO A 167 17.02 -21.81 -16.55
CA PRO A 167 17.75 -21.43 -17.76
C PRO A 167 19.16 -20.90 -17.47
N ALA A 168 20.16 -21.38 -18.19
CA ALA A 168 21.54 -20.89 -18.07
C ALA A 168 21.63 -19.41 -18.47
N GLY A 169 22.58 -18.70 -17.81
CA GLY A 169 22.80 -17.28 -18.01
C GLY A 169 21.79 -16.39 -17.28
N LYS A 170 20.93 -16.98 -16.44
CA LYS A 170 20.06 -16.26 -15.50
C LYS A 170 20.46 -16.63 -14.08
N SER A 171 20.53 -15.64 -13.19
CA SER A 171 20.75 -15.86 -11.77
C SER A 171 19.43 -16.23 -11.09
N PHE A 172 19.44 -17.33 -10.33
CA PHE A 172 18.33 -17.73 -9.49
C PHE A 172 18.60 -17.32 -8.04
N VAL A 173 17.69 -16.56 -7.46
CA VAL A 173 17.77 -16.07 -6.07
C VAL A 173 16.59 -16.59 -5.27
N MET A 174 16.86 -17.03 -4.05
CA MET A 174 15.83 -17.49 -3.11
C MET A 174 16.12 -17.04 -1.70
N SER A 175 15.08 -16.93 -0.85
CA SER A 175 15.30 -16.72 0.58
C SER A 175 16.07 -17.91 1.18
N GLY A 176 17.14 -17.63 1.94
CA GLY A 176 18.00 -18.66 2.53
C GLY A 176 19.46 -18.51 2.11
N SER A 177 20.22 -19.56 2.30
CA SER A 177 21.66 -19.59 1.97
C SER A 177 21.88 -20.35 0.66
N LEU A 178 22.60 -19.73 -0.26
CA LEU A 178 23.10 -20.41 -1.45
C LEU A 178 24.11 -21.50 -1.03
N VAL A 179 23.85 -22.75 -1.41
CA VAL A 179 24.72 -23.89 -1.14
C VAL A 179 25.67 -24.14 -2.32
N SER A 180 25.12 -24.20 -3.52
CA SER A 180 25.92 -24.35 -4.76
C SER A 180 25.15 -23.78 -5.96
N ASN A 181 25.95 -23.40 -6.99
CA ASN A 181 25.45 -23.10 -8.32
C ASN A 181 26.37 -23.82 -9.33
N GLU A 182 25.79 -24.63 -10.19
CA GLU A 182 26.54 -25.52 -11.11
C GLU A 182 25.92 -25.42 -12.51
N VAL A 183 26.77 -25.29 -13.53
CA VAL A 183 26.33 -25.38 -14.93
C VAL A 183 26.12 -26.85 -15.28
N ALA A 184 24.88 -27.26 -15.48
CA ALA A 184 24.54 -28.64 -15.84
C ALA A 184 24.63 -28.90 -17.35
N SER A 185 24.30 -27.89 -18.18
CA SER A 185 24.39 -27.95 -19.64
C SER A 185 24.56 -26.54 -20.21
N VAL A 186 24.63 -26.43 -21.53
CA VAL A 186 24.66 -25.12 -22.24
C VAL A 186 23.41 -24.27 -21.90
N ASP A 187 22.28 -24.92 -21.68
CA ASP A 187 20.98 -24.26 -21.52
C ASP A 187 20.44 -24.33 -20.08
N THR A 188 21.15 -24.98 -19.15
CA THR A 188 20.63 -25.26 -17.81
C THR A 188 21.69 -25.09 -16.73
N GLU A 189 21.34 -24.38 -15.69
CA GLU A 189 22.07 -24.30 -14.42
C GLU A 189 21.27 -24.95 -13.30
N ILE A 190 21.97 -25.44 -12.28
CA ILE A 190 21.40 -26.03 -11.07
C ILE A 190 21.85 -25.22 -9.88
N THR A 191 20.91 -24.61 -9.21
CA THR A 191 21.16 -23.83 -7.99
C THR A 191 20.53 -24.52 -6.79
N ARG A 192 21.27 -24.61 -5.67
CA ARG A 192 20.79 -25.19 -4.42
C ARG A 192 20.74 -24.16 -3.32
N TYR A 193 19.59 -24.07 -2.65
CA TYR A 193 19.36 -23.20 -1.51
C TYR A 193 18.93 -24.00 -0.29
N ARG A 194 19.35 -23.52 0.89
CA ARG A 194 19.00 -24.11 2.20
C ARG A 194 18.53 -23.03 3.16
N SER A 195 17.45 -23.32 3.90
CA SER A 195 17.08 -22.60 5.10
C SER A 195 16.92 -23.54 6.28
N ALA A 196 17.89 -23.54 7.19
CA ALA A 196 17.81 -24.29 8.44
C ALA A 196 16.83 -23.63 9.44
N THR A 197 16.65 -22.32 9.34
CA THR A 197 15.67 -21.59 10.15
C THR A 197 14.29 -21.76 9.54
N LYS A 198 13.32 -22.17 10.35
CA LYS A 198 11.92 -22.27 9.91
C LYS A 198 11.39 -20.88 9.50
N ARG A 199 10.69 -20.85 8.37
CA ARG A 199 10.09 -19.66 7.79
C ARG A 199 8.62 -19.89 7.47
N PRO A 200 7.76 -18.86 7.53
CA PRO A 200 6.39 -18.98 7.03
C PRO A 200 6.38 -19.38 5.56
N VAL A 201 5.56 -20.33 5.18
CA VAL A 201 5.43 -20.76 3.76
C VAL A 201 4.97 -19.60 2.86
N THR A 202 4.16 -18.70 3.40
CA THR A 202 3.70 -17.49 2.70
C THR A 202 4.81 -16.50 2.37
N SER A 203 6.02 -16.69 2.94
CA SER A 203 7.19 -15.88 2.68
C SER A 203 8.25 -16.57 1.83
N LEU A 204 7.95 -17.78 1.31
CA LEU A 204 8.81 -18.42 0.34
C LEU A 204 8.89 -17.56 -0.93
N PHE A 205 10.11 -17.35 -1.39
CA PHE A 205 10.40 -16.44 -2.47
C PHE A 205 11.45 -17.01 -3.40
N PHE A 206 11.26 -16.79 -4.69
CA PHE A 206 12.33 -16.92 -5.67
C PHE A 206 12.27 -15.78 -6.69
N ALA A 207 13.42 -15.47 -7.28
CA ALA A 207 13.53 -14.60 -8.44
C ALA A 207 14.54 -15.16 -9.44
N LEU A 208 14.26 -14.93 -10.72
CA LEU A 208 15.10 -15.36 -11.84
C LEU A 208 15.25 -14.18 -12.80
N SER A 209 16.48 -13.70 -12.96
CA SER A 209 16.84 -12.60 -13.86
C SER A 209 18.35 -12.62 -14.18
N ASP A 210 18.81 -11.63 -14.90
CA ASP A 210 20.22 -11.33 -15.12
C ASP A 210 20.80 -10.47 -13.98
N PHE A 211 20.65 -10.95 -12.75
CA PHE A 211 21.11 -10.23 -11.56
C PHE A 211 22.63 -10.14 -11.47
N GLU A 212 23.13 -8.94 -11.18
CA GLU A 212 24.44 -8.75 -10.58
C GLU A 212 24.30 -8.80 -9.06
N SER A 213 25.03 -9.74 -8.43
CA SER A 213 24.95 -9.99 -7.00
C SER A 213 26.11 -9.37 -6.26
N THR A 214 25.83 -8.52 -5.29
CA THR A 214 26.81 -7.99 -4.34
C THR A 214 26.44 -8.45 -2.93
N SER A 215 27.43 -8.88 -2.14
CA SER A 215 27.14 -9.29 -0.77
C SER A 215 28.18 -8.83 0.23
N ARG A 216 27.75 -8.57 1.47
CA ARG A 216 28.60 -8.18 2.58
C ARG A 216 28.26 -8.99 3.83
N VAL A 217 29.30 -9.58 4.47
CA VAL A 217 29.15 -10.21 5.79
C VAL A 217 29.04 -9.10 6.82
N MET A 218 27.99 -9.14 7.62
CA MET A 218 27.81 -8.17 8.70
C MET A 218 28.62 -8.60 9.90
N ASN A 219 29.78 -7.96 10.10
CA ASN A 219 30.71 -8.27 11.17
C ASN A 219 30.03 -8.24 12.54
N PHE A 220 30.29 -9.27 13.35
CA PHE A 220 29.76 -9.47 14.72
C PHE A 220 28.26 -9.82 14.82
N ARG A 221 27.57 -10.10 13.69
CA ARG A 221 26.11 -10.32 13.69
C ARG A 221 25.64 -11.66 13.11
N ASN A 222 26.53 -12.49 12.59
CA ASN A 222 26.25 -13.81 12.00
C ASN A 222 25.21 -13.82 10.87
N PHE A 223 25.07 -12.73 10.11
CA PHE A 223 24.26 -12.73 8.91
C PHE A 223 24.97 -12.01 7.75
N ARG A 224 24.46 -12.24 6.53
CA ARG A 224 24.97 -11.65 5.30
C ARG A 224 23.86 -10.85 4.62
N LEU A 225 24.17 -9.63 4.18
CA LEU A 225 23.34 -8.83 3.29
C LEU A 225 23.73 -9.13 1.85
N HIS A 226 22.72 -9.35 1.01
CA HIS A 226 22.84 -9.53 -0.43
C HIS A 226 22.04 -8.46 -1.13
N VAL A 227 22.54 -7.93 -2.23
CA VAL A 227 21.86 -7.02 -3.14
C VAL A 227 21.89 -7.64 -4.52
N GLU A 228 20.71 -7.83 -5.11
CA GLU A 228 20.49 -8.46 -6.40
C GLU A 228 19.88 -7.42 -7.34
N LEU A 229 20.69 -6.91 -8.27
CA LEU A 229 20.29 -5.86 -9.21
C LEU A 229 20.23 -6.41 -10.62
N PRO A 230 19.08 -6.32 -11.33
CA PRO A 230 19.05 -6.56 -12.77
C PRO A 230 19.96 -5.57 -13.51
N ASN A 231 20.58 -6.00 -14.60
CA ASN A 231 21.55 -5.19 -15.38
C ASN A 231 21.02 -3.82 -15.85
N VAL A 232 19.72 -3.62 -15.83
CA VAL A 232 19.05 -2.38 -16.23
C VAL A 232 18.82 -1.40 -15.06
N VAL A 233 19.25 -1.76 -13.83
CA VAL A 233 19.09 -0.94 -12.63
C VAL A 233 20.43 -0.34 -12.23
N GLU A 234 20.52 0.99 -12.19
CA GLU A 234 21.74 1.73 -11.85
C GLU A 234 21.72 2.18 -10.37
N PHE A 235 21.71 1.23 -9.44
CA PHE A 235 21.90 1.54 -8.01
C PHE A 235 23.31 1.19 -7.55
N ASN A 236 23.82 1.96 -6.60
CA ASN A 236 25.02 1.59 -5.89
C ASN A 236 24.70 0.51 -4.82
N PRO A 237 25.12 -0.74 -4.96
CA PRO A 237 24.77 -1.79 -4.01
C PRO A 237 25.29 -1.52 -2.60
N ASP A 238 26.41 -0.80 -2.45
CA ASP A 238 26.95 -0.46 -1.14
C ASP A 238 26.05 0.51 -0.36
N ASP A 239 25.38 1.43 -1.04
CA ASP A 239 24.43 2.36 -0.41
C ASP A 239 23.20 1.61 0.11
N LEU A 240 22.67 0.66 -0.67
CA LEU A 240 21.56 -0.18 -0.25
C LEU A 240 21.91 -1.06 0.95
N ILE A 241 23.11 -1.64 0.95
CA ILE A 241 23.63 -2.43 2.09
C ILE A 241 23.78 -1.57 3.34
N ASN A 242 24.31 -0.36 3.21
CA ASN A 242 24.51 0.55 4.34
C ASN A 242 23.17 0.97 4.95
N LEU A 243 22.21 1.34 4.12
CA LEU A 243 20.85 1.71 4.54
C LEU A 243 20.13 0.57 5.27
N ALA A 244 20.21 -0.65 4.71
CA ALA A 244 19.62 -1.83 5.35
C ALA A 244 20.28 -2.16 6.70
N ASP A 245 21.63 -2.09 6.78
CA ASP A 245 22.36 -2.33 8.03
C ASP A 245 22.02 -1.30 9.11
N GLU A 246 21.97 -0.02 8.74
CA GLU A 246 21.56 1.06 9.65
C GLU A 246 20.14 0.81 10.19
N THR A 247 19.20 0.48 9.29
CA THR A 247 17.82 0.22 9.66
C THR A 247 17.68 -1.03 10.54
N ILE A 248 18.43 -2.10 10.24
CA ILE A 248 18.48 -3.32 11.07
C ILE A 248 18.98 -2.97 12.49
N ARG A 249 20.06 -2.18 12.61
CA ARG A 249 20.57 -1.73 13.94
C ARG A 249 19.48 -0.99 14.69
N ARG A 250 18.79 -0.07 14.02
CA ARG A 250 17.71 0.69 14.63
C ARG A 250 16.60 -0.22 15.14
N MET A 251 16.20 -1.24 14.34
CA MET A 251 15.19 -2.20 14.74
C MET A 251 15.66 -3.10 15.89
N GLU A 252 16.92 -3.54 15.90
CA GLU A 252 17.51 -4.31 17.02
C GLU A 252 17.50 -3.49 18.32
N ASP A 253 17.84 -2.20 18.26
CA ASP A 253 17.80 -1.29 19.40
C ASP A 253 16.36 -1.07 19.90
N LEU A 254 15.40 -0.86 19.00
CA LEU A 254 13.99 -0.64 19.34
C LEU A 254 13.31 -1.88 19.90
N THR A 255 13.66 -3.07 19.40
CA THR A 255 12.98 -4.32 19.76
C THR A 255 13.73 -5.12 20.84
N GLY A 256 15.01 -4.85 21.06
CA GLY A 256 15.89 -5.68 21.88
C GLY A 256 16.11 -7.09 21.33
N LYS A 257 15.80 -7.35 20.03
CA LYS A 257 15.91 -8.65 19.37
C LYS A 257 16.81 -8.53 18.15
N SER A 258 17.80 -9.44 18.05
CA SER A 258 18.67 -9.52 16.89
C SER A 258 17.89 -9.92 15.63
N TYR A 259 18.45 -9.57 14.48
CA TYR A 259 17.93 -10.01 13.19
C TYR A 259 17.83 -11.56 13.13
N PRO A 260 16.67 -12.11 12.72
CA PRO A 260 16.36 -13.52 12.98
C PRO A 260 16.96 -14.51 11.97
N TYR A 261 17.44 -14.04 10.82
CA TYR A 261 17.87 -14.91 9.71
C TYR A 261 19.36 -14.78 9.42
N GLY A 262 19.95 -15.83 8.84
CA GLY A 262 21.36 -15.84 8.44
C GLY A 262 21.66 -15.01 7.18
N ASN A 263 20.63 -14.66 6.40
CA ASN A 263 20.75 -13.86 5.19
C ASN A 263 19.56 -12.89 5.06
N LEU A 264 19.83 -11.74 4.44
CA LEU A 264 18.81 -10.83 3.93
C LEU A 264 19.15 -10.51 2.48
N HIS A 265 18.23 -10.78 1.57
CA HIS A 265 18.33 -10.46 0.15
C HIS A 265 17.48 -9.22 -0.14
N LEU A 266 18.11 -8.18 -0.69
CA LEU A 266 17.48 -7.02 -1.28
C LEU A 266 17.42 -7.28 -2.79
N VAL A 267 16.24 -7.56 -3.32
CA VAL A 267 16.04 -7.93 -4.72
C VAL A 267 15.32 -6.82 -5.44
N ALA A 268 16.02 -6.10 -6.31
CA ALA A 268 15.39 -5.06 -7.11
C ALA A 268 14.67 -5.70 -8.32
N VAL A 269 13.47 -5.24 -8.56
CA VAL A 269 12.66 -5.60 -9.73
C VAL A 269 12.09 -4.34 -10.35
N HIS A 270 11.86 -4.36 -11.65
CA HIS A 270 11.07 -3.33 -12.31
C HIS A 270 9.60 -3.69 -12.26
N ASP A 271 8.76 -2.66 -12.26
CA ASP A 271 7.31 -2.81 -12.37
C ASP A 271 6.72 -3.67 -11.23
N LEU A 272 7.23 -3.47 -10.01
CA LEU A 272 6.67 -4.07 -8.81
C LEU A 272 5.36 -3.36 -8.49
N VAL A 273 4.28 -4.10 -8.57
CA VAL A 273 2.96 -3.60 -8.20
C VAL A 273 2.86 -3.49 -6.69
N TRP A 274 2.47 -2.35 -6.18
CA TRP A 274 2.29 -2.06 -4.75
C TRP A 274 1.34 -3.03 -4.01
N GLU A 275 0.49 -3.70 -4.73
CA GLU A 275 -0.40 -4.74 -4.20
C GLU A 275 0.36 -5.98 -3.71
N HIS A 276 1.64 -6.12 -4.05
CA HIS A 276 2.45 -7.24 -3.62
C HIS A 276 3.18 -6.92 -2.33
N ARG A 277 3.16 -7.87 -1.41
CA ARG A 277 3.97 -7.78 -0.19
C ARG A 277 5.44 -7.63 -0.58
N THR A 278 6.07 -6.54 -0.11
CA THR A 278 7.43 -6.19 -0.49
C THR A 278 8.49 -6.87 0.37
N PHE A 279 8.10 -7.70 1.33
CA PHE A 279 9.03 -8.44 2.18
C PHE A 279 8.51 -9.83 2.56
N GLY A 280 9.42 -10.75 2.70
CA GLY A 280 9.24 -12.08 3.28
C GLY A 280 10.35 -12.37 4.26
N ALA A 281 10.41 -13.59 4.77
CA ALA A 281 11.43 -14.02 5.72
C ALA A 281 12.83 -14.01 5.07
N GLY A 282 13.63 -12.99 5.39
CA GLY A 282 14.98 -12.81 4.87
C GLY A 282 15.06 -12.32 3.42
N THR A 283 13.99 -11.68 2.92
CA THR A 283 13.98 -11.09 1.58
C THR A 283 13.16 -9.82 1.56
N ILE A 284 13.59 -8.83 0.82
CA ILE A 284 12.90 -7.57 0.54
C ILE A 284 12.91 -7.38 -0.97
N LEU A 285 11.72 -7.25 -1.56
CA LEU A 285 11.54 -6.80 -2.93
C LEU A 285 11.58 -5.28 -2.98
N ILE A 286 12.31 -4.73 -3.93
CA ILE A 286 12.48 -3.30 -4.14
C ILE A 286 12.00 -2.98 -5.54
N ASP A 287 10.99 -2.11 -5.65
CA ASP A 287 10.63 -1.51 -6.92
C ASP A 287 11.72 -0.51 -7.32
N ALA A 288 12.36 -0.78 -8.45
CA ALA A 288 13.43 0.07 -8.97
C ALA A 288 12.95 1.49 -9.34
N ASN A 289 11.65 1.70 -9.51
CA ASN A 289 11.07 3.00 -9.85
C ASN A 289 10.51 3.75 -8.62
N GLY A 290 10.51 3.11 -7.45
CA GLY A 290 9.93 3.66 -6.23
C GLY A 290 10.94 4.35 -5.31
N ASP A 291 10.45 4.83 -4.16
CA ASP A 291 11.29 5.37 -3.10
C ASP A 291 12.06 4.24 -2.38
N ILE A 292 13.32 4.10 -2.73
CA ILE A 292 14.19 3.01 -2.27
C ILE A 292 14.44 3.07 -0.76
N ASP A 293 14.63 4.26 -0.21
CA ASP A 293 14.89 4.43 1.23
C ASP A 293 13.68 3.93 2.04
N GLN A 294 12.49 4.36 1.68
CA GLN A 294 11.26 3.94 2.32
C GLN A 294 11.01 2.44 2.18
N GLN A 295 11.22 1.88 0.98
CA GLN A 295 11.00 0.45 0.74
C GLN A 295 11.94 -0.43 1.56
N ILE A 296 13.22 -0.07 1.66
CA ILE A 296 14.19 -0.80 2.48
C ILE A 296 13.83 -0.69 3.96
N ARG A 297 13.53 0.51 4.48
CA ARG A 297 13.12 0.70 5.89
C ARG A 297 11.87 -0.09 6.22
N PHE A 298 10.87 -0.03 5.37
CA PHE A 298 9.64 -0.79 5.53
C PHE A 298 9.87 -2.30 5.47
N GLY A 299 10.63 -2.78 4.49
CA GLY A 299 10.94 -4.20 4.34
C GLY A 299 11.78 -4.76 5.49
N VAL A 300 12.73 -3.98 6.03
CA VAL A 300 13.51 -4.34 7.22
C VAL A 300 12.60 -4.40 8.45
N MET A 301 11.75 -3.40 8.67
CA MET A 301 10.76 -3.41 9.75
C MET A 301 9.90 -4.66 9.70
N GLY A 302 9.47 -5.06 8.50
CA GLY A 302 8.67 -6.25 8.25
C GLY A 302 9.32 -7.57 8.68
N GLN A 303 10.64 -7.63 8.83
CA GLN A 303 11.31 -8.83 9.34
C GLN A 303 10.93 -9.14 10.79
N TRP A 304 10.61 -8.13 11.59
CA TRP A 304 10.08 -8.28 12.96
C TRP A 304 8.57 -8.25 12.98
N ALA A 305 7.95 -7.23 12.41
CA ALA A 305 6.50 -7.05 12.39
C ALA A 305 5.92 -7.49 11.03
N GLY A 306 5.51 -8.73 10.93
CA GLY A 306 4.95 -9.35 9.72
C GLY A 306 5.58 -10.69 9.36
N VAL A 307 6.79 -10.99 9.89
CA VAL A 307 7.43 -12.30 9.73
C VAL A 307 7.59 -13.00 11.07
N GLN A 308 8.22 -12.39 12.06
CA GLN A 308 8.29 -12.96 13.41
C GLN A 308 6.96 -12.84 14.14
N LEU A 309 6.44 -11.63 14.23
CA LEU A 309 5.08 -11.37 14.66
C LEU A 309 4.19 -11.36 13.42
N ARG A 310 3.44 -12.41 13.22
CA ARG A 310 2.62 -12.69 12.05
C ARG A 310 1.18 -12.95 12.42
N GLU A 311 0.34 -12.95 11.43
CA GLU A 311 -1.08 -13.27 11.59
C GLU A 311 -1.26 -14.72 12.09
N MET A 312 -2.17 -14.91 13.03
CA MET A 312 -2.65 -16.23 13.48
C MET A 312 -4.05 -16.51 12.93
N GLN A 313 -4.70 -15.49 12.40
CA GLN A 313 -5.98 -15.50 11.72
C GLN A 313 -6.06 -14.28 10.80
N TRP A 314 -6.92 -14.29 9.80
CA TRP A 314 -7.00 -13.20 8.82
C TRP A 314 -7.38 -11.84 9.40
N SER A 315 -8.13 -11.82 10.51
CA SER A 315 -8.46 -10.59 11.23
C SER A 315 -7.25 -9.92 11.91
N ASP A 316 -6.15 -10.63 12.08
CA ASP A 316 -4.96 -10.09 12.76
C ASP A 316 -4.18 -9.10 11.87
N ALA A 317 -4.46 -9.07 10.56
CA ALA A 317 -3.81 -8.15 9.63
C ALA A 317 -3.98 -6.68 10.05
N ASP A 318 -5.17 -6.30 10.53
CA ASP A 318 -5.45 -4.93 10.99
C ASP A 318 -4.62 -4.56 12.23
N ALA A 319 -4.40 -5.52 13.11
CA ALA A 319 -3.59 -5.32 14.30
C ALA A 319 -2.09 -5.18 13.97
N LEU A 320 -1.60 -5.94 12.99
CA LEU A 320 -0.22 -5.78 12.50
C LEU A 320 0.01 -4.40 11.88
N GLN A 321 -1.00 -3.80 11.26
CA GLN A 321 -0.89 -2.45 10.71
C GLN A 321 -0.62 -1.39 11.77
N LEU A 322 -1.27 -1.48 12.94
CA LEU A 322 -0.96 -0.59 14.07
C LEU A 322 0.50 -0.71 14.49
N TYR A 323 1.03 -1.92 14.41
CA TYR A 323 2.41 -2.19 14.77
C TYR A 323 3.39 -1.67 13.72
N HIS A 324 3.04 -1.82 12.43
CA HIS A 324 3.78 -1.19 11.34
C HIS A 324 3.79 0.34 11.49
N GLY A 325 2.65 0.94 11.85
CA GLY A 325 2.56 2.38 12.12
C GLY A 325 3.50 2.84 13.25
N TYR A 326 3.58 2.08 14.35
CA TYR A 326 4.49 2.39 15.45
C TYR A 326 5.96 2.39 15.02
N PHE A 327 6.43 1.29 14.42
CA PHE A 327 7.82 1.20 13.99
C PHE A 327 8.14 2.11 12.81
N GLY A 328 7.20 2.27 11.90
CA GLY A 328 7.33 3.19 10.77
C GLY A 328 7.63 4.61 11.23
N ASN A 329 6.89 5.09 12.22
CA ASN A 329 7.11 6.40 12.82
C ASN A 329 8.51 6.52 13.48
N GLN A 330 8.95 5.47 14.19
CA GLN A 330 10.30 5.43 14.78
C GLN A 330 11.43 5.39 13.75
N LEU A 331 11.14 4.94 12.53
CA LEU A 331 12.06 4.86 11.40
C LEU A 331 11.95 6.07 10.45
N GLY A 332 11.07 7.04 10.72
CA GLY A 332 10.85 8.21 9.88
C GLY A 332 9.99 7.94 8.64
N LEU A 333 9.12 6.92 8.67
CA LEU A 333 8.24 6.54 7.56
C LEU A 333 6.85 7.22 7.62
N GLU A 334 6.77 8.45 8.09
CA GLU A 334 5.49 9.13 8.36
C GLU A 334 4.55 9.24 7.16
N SER A 335 5.09 9.44 5.96
CA SER A 335 4.30 9.61 4.73
C SER A 335 3.79 8.29 4.13
N LEU A 336 4.52 7.19 4.31
CA LEU A 336 4.18 5.89 3.74
C LEU A 336 3.06 5.16 4.51
N GLN A 337 2.84 5.54 5.75
CA GLN A 337 1.98 4.82 6.68
C GLN A 337 0.53 4.74 6.20
N ARG A 338 -0.02 5.83 5.69
CA ARG A 338 -1.43 5.89 5.33
C ARG A 338 -1.74 5.09 4.06
N ASP A 339 -0.95 5.30 3.01
CA ASP A 339 -1.25 4.75 1.69
C ASP A 339 -0.88 3.27 1.59
N THR A 340 0.25 2.88 2.18
CA THR A 340 0.69 1.47 2.24
C THR A 340 -0.25 0.63 3.11
N LEU A 341 -0.71 1.15 4.25
CA LEU A 341 -1.67 0.48 5.13
C LEU A 341 -3.03 0.30 4.43
N LEU A 342 -3.48 1.30 3.66
CA LEU A 342 -4.72 1.23 2.89
C LEU A 342 -4.62 0.24 1.73
N ALA A 343 -3.49 0.19 1.03
CA ALA A 343 -3.25 -0.78 -0.04
C ALA A 343 -3.23 -2.21 0.48
N TRP A 344 -2.59 -2.47 1.61
CA TRP A 344 -2.57 -3.77 2.28
C TRP A 344 -3.96 -4.24 2.68
N ASN A 345 -4.77 -3.35 3.29
CA ASN A 345 -6.16 -3.67 3.63
C ASN A 345 -6.99 -4.01 2.41
N SER A 346 -6.83 -3.25 1.33
CA SER A 346 -7.53 -3.50 0.08
C SER A 346 -7.21 -4.90 -0.45
N LEU A 347 -5.95 -5.29 -0.42
CA LEU A 347 -5.51 -6.58 -0.94
C LEU A 347 -5.90 -7.76 -0.03
N TYR A 348 -5.78 -7.64 1.28
CA TYR A 348 -6.30 -8.65 2.21
C TYR A 348 -7.81 -8.82 2.08
N LYS A 349 -8.55 -7.75 1.87
CA LYS A 349 -9.99 -7.78 1.58
C LYS A 349 -10.29 -8.49 0.26
N GLN A 350 -9.49 -8.27 -0.77
CA GLN A 350 -9.64 -8.95 -2.06
C GLN A 350 -9.33 -10.45 -1.97
N LEU A 351 -8.36 -10.84 -1.15
CA LEU A 351 -7.94 -12.23 -0.99
C LEU A 351 -8.76 -13.03 0.02
N SER A 352 -9.44 -12.37 0.96
CA SER A 352 -10.35 -13.01 1.92
C SER A 352 -11.77 -13.11 1.36
N ALA A 353 -11.93 -13.67 0.17
CA ALA A 353 -13.09 -13.57 -0.70
C ALA A 353 -14.43 -14.08 -0.14
N ASP A 354 -14.46 -14.87 0.89
CA ASP A 354 -15.72 -15.49 1.37
C ASP A 354 -16.64 -14.54 2.14
N ASN A 355 -16.24 -13.30 2.43
CA ASN A 355 -17.05 -12.35 3.17
C ASN A 355 -16.70 -10.87 2.92
N ILE A 356 -16.53 -10.45 1.67
CA ILE A 356 -16.27 -9.03 1.32
C ILE A 356 -17.33 -8.09 1.93
N ASP A 357 -18.58 -8.51 2.07
CA ASP A 357 -19.66 -7.71 2.65
C ASP A 357 -19.67 -7.72 4.20
N ARG A 358 -18.91 -8.61 4.86
CA ARG A 358 -18.83 -8.67 6.32
C ARG A 358 -17.61 -7.96 6.91
N TYR A 359 -16.58 -7.67 6.10
CA TYR A 359 -15.34 -7.03 6.54
C TYR A 359 -15.17 -5.64 5.95
N ARG A 360 -16.17 -4.78 6.13
CA ARG A 360 -15.91 -3.33 6.10
C ARG A 360 -15.18 -2.96 7.39
N TYR A 361 -13.90 -3.30 7.46
CA TYR A 361 -13.05 -2.76 8.49
C TYR A 361 -12.84 -1.28 8.20
N HIS A 362 -13.48 -0.47 8.99
CA HIS A 362 -13.19 0.94 9.03
C HIS A 362 -11.87 1.13 9.78
N LEU A 363 -10.74 1.09 9.07
CA LEU A 363 -9.51 1.75 9.50
C LEU A 363 -9.66 3.29 9.46
N ASN A 364 -10.87 3.75 9.25
CA ASN A 364 -11.24 5.16 9.40
C ASN A 364 -11.32 5.62 10.86
N ASP A 365 -10.99 4.78 11.83
CA ASP A 365 -10.71 5.30 13.15
C ASP A 365 -9.28 5.88 13.17
N ASN A 366 -9.09 6.96 12.40
CA ASN A 366 -7.89 7.79 12.44
C ASN A 366 -7.56 8.23 13.87
N GLN A 367 -8.56 8.35 14.75
CA GLN A 367 -8.36 8.65 16.16
C GLN A 367 -7.63 7.52 16.91
N GLN A 368 -7.90 6.24 16.59
CA GLN A 368 -7.20 5.14 17.24
C GLN A 368 -5.77 5.01 16.76
N ILE A 369 -5.56 5.14 15.44
CA ILE A 369 -4.21 5.16 14.85
C ILE A 369 -3.45 6.36 15.40
N ASN A 370 -4.05 7.54 15.42
CA ASN A 370 -3.43 8.74 15.96
C ASN A 370 -3.17 8.64 17.48
N ARG A 371 -4.08 8.09 18.27
CA ARG A 371 -3.85 7.82 19.70
C ARG A 371 -2.71 6.83 19.91
N PHE A 372 -2.66 5.76 19.10
CA PHE A 372 -1.57 4.80 19.15
C PHE A 372 -0.25 5.43 18.72
N LEU A 373 -0.22 6.19 17.64
CA LEU A 373 0.96 6.91 17.17
C LEU A 373 1.40 8.00 18.13
N THR A 374 0.47 8.74 18.74
CA THR A 374 0.77 9.76 19.75
C THR A 374 1.32 9.12 21.03
N ALA A 375 0.69 8.07 21.51
CA ALA A 375 1.18 7.32 22.66
C ALA A 375 2.56 6.67 22.39
N SER A 376 2.83 6.28 21.15
CA SER A 376 4.14 5.77 20.73
C SER A 376 5.20 6.86 20.67
N LYS A 377 4.84 8.08 20.25
CA LYS A 377 5.74 9.26 20.30
C LYS A 377 6.11 9.65 21.72
N GLU A 378 5.22 9.43 22.69
CA GLU A 378 5.45 9.72 24.11
C GLU A 378 6.24 8.62 24.85
N ASN A 379 6.86 7.67 24.14
CA ASN A 379 7.62 6.56 24.71
C ASN A 379 6.81 5.63 25.65
N VAL A 380 5.50 5.50 25.44
CA VAL A 380 4.66 4.60 26.26
C VAL A 380 5.12 3.14 26.15
N PHE A 381 5.85 2.77 25.10
CA PHE A 381 6.50 1.47 24.95
C PHE A 381 7.97 1.44 25.38
N GLY A 382 8.55 2.57 25.83
CA GLY A 382 10.00 2.70 26.09
C GLY A 382 10.58 1.70 27.09
N ASP A 383 9.78 1.20 28.03
CA ASP A 383 10.18 0.21 29.04
C ASP A 383 9.59 -1.19 28.79
N THR A 384 8.82 -1.39 27.73
CA THR A 384 8.20 -2.68 27.45
C THR A 384 9.04 -3.48 26.46
N GLN A 385 9.29 -4.75 26.79
CA GLN A 385 9.94 -5.67 25.87
C GLN A 385 9.12 -5.82 24.59
N TYR A 386 9.82 -5.90 23.45
CA TYR A 386 9.23 -6.28 22.18
C TYR A 386 8.32 -7.52 22.36
N PRO A 387 7.05 -7.46 21.91
CA PRO A 387 6.14 -8.59 22.07
C PRO A 387 6.67 -9.78 21.26
N SER A 388 6.95 -10.87 21.93
CA SER A 388 7.43 -12.09 21.29
C SER A 388 6.29 -13.01 20.84
N THR A 389 5.08 -12.73 21.32
CA THR A 389 3.87 -13.49 21.02
C THR A 389 2.73 -12.56 20.64
N TRP A 390 1.75 -13.10 19.87
CA TRP A 390 0.53 -12.38 19.57
C TRP A 390 -0.23 -11.91 20.81
N GLN A 391 -0.25 -12.72 21.88
CA GLN A 391 -0.89 -12.34 23.14
C GLN A 391 -0.21 -11.15 23.82
N ASP A 392 1.11 -11.09 23.77
CA ASP A 392 1.85 -9.95 24.34
C ASP A 392 1.57 -8.68 23.55
N PHE A 393 1.53 -8.79 22.22
CA PHE A 393 1.19 -7.69 21.33
C PHE A 393 -0.24 -7.18 21.58
N THR A 394 -1.25 -8.05 21.58
CA THR A 394 -2.64 -7.65 21.83
C THR A 394 -2.82 -7.01 23.21
N ARG A 395 -2.07 -7.50 24.22
CA ARG A 395 -2.07 -6.93 25.56
C ARG A 395 -1.45 -5.53 25.58
N GLN A 396 -0.38 -5.29 24.83
CA GLN A 396 0.23 -3.97 24.71
C GLN A 396 -0.70 -2.99 23.98
N VAL A 397 -1.31 -3.39 22.89
CA VAL A 397 -2.30 -2.57 22.17
C VAL A 397 -3.47 -2.23 23.08
N TYR A 398 -3.99 -3.20 23.86
CA TYR A 398 -5.04 -2.93 24.85
C TYR A 398 -4.63 -1.87 25.88
N ARG A 399 -3.40 -1.93 26.38
CA ARG A 399 -2.90 -0.94 27.36
C ARG A 399 -2.89 0.47 26.80
N VAL A 400 -2.59 0.62 25.50
CA VAL A 400 -2.47 1.93 24.85
C VAL A 400 -3.83 2.44 24.35
N THR A 401 -4.60 1.58 23.72
CA THR A 401 -5.86 1.98 23.05
C THR A 401 -7.10 1.80 23.92
N GLY A 402 -7.01 1.04 25.02
CA GLY A 402 -8.17 0.63 25.82
C GLY A 402 -9.08 -0.37 25.11
N ARG A 403 -8.71 -0.88 23.94
CA ARG A 403 -9.49 -1.84 23.16
C ARG A 403 -8.76 -3.17 23.00
N LEU A 404 -9.51 -4.26 23.15
CA LEU A 404 -9.03 -5.60 22.83
C LEU A 404 -9.05 -5.77 21.32
N LEU A 405 -7.92 -6.10 20.70
CA LEU A 405 -7.87 -6.43 19.26
C LEU A 405 -8.64 -7.71 18.90
N THR A 406 -8.94 -8.53 19.91
CA THR A 406 -9.80 -9.71 19.78
C THR A 406 -11.29 -9.39 19.94
N SER A 407 -11.65 -8.15 20.35
CA SER A 407 -13.03 -7.74 20.36
C SER A 407 -13.44 -7.35 18.96
N ARG A 408 -14.60 -7.84 18.53
CA ARG A 408 -15.25 -7.44 17.28
C ARG A 408 -15.04 -5.95 17.05
N PRO A 409 -14.71 -5.51 15.84
CA PRO A 409 -15.23 -4.25 15.40
C PRO A 409 -16.75 -4.40 15.54
N GLU A 410 -17.35 -3.66 16.44
CA GLU A 410 -18.80 -3.50 16.43
C GLU A 410 -19.12 -3.08 15.01
N PHE A 411 -20.04 -3.79 14.36
CA PHE A 411 -20.73 -3.29 13.20
C PHE A 411 -21.68 -2.17 13.67
N SER A 412 -21.13 -1.12 14.22
CA SER A 412 -21.76 0.17 14.13
C SER A 412 -21.75 0.45 12.63
N GLU A 413 -22.93 0.71 12.07
CA GLU A 413 -23.00 1.48 10.82
C GLU A 413 -21.87 2.49 10.84
N PRO A 414 -21.18 2.74 9.71
CA PRO A 414 -20.16 3.76 9.71
C PRO A 414 -20.80 4.99 10.33
N VAL A 415 -20.48 5.26 11.57
CA VAL A 415 -20.44 6.62 12.00
C VAL A 415 -19.32 7.14 11.15
N THR A 416 -19.68 7.72 10.03
CA THR A 416 -18.94 8.81 9.46
C THR A 416 -19.00 9.89 10.52
N GLU A 417 -18.31 9.71 11.63
CA GLU A 417 -17.63 10.81 12.24
C GLU A 417 -16.54 11.13 11.20
N GLU A 418 -16.91 11.89 10.19
CA GLU A 418 -16.00 12.86 9.61
C GLU A 418 -15.28 13.40 10.83
N GLU A 419 -13.94 13.29 10.88
CA GLU A 419 -13.16 14.08 11.82
C GLU A 419 -13.70 15.48 11.61
N THR A 420 -14.49 15.96 12.53
CA THR A 420 -15.02 17.31 12.47
C THR A 420 -13.82 18.19 12.77
N THR A 421 -13.10 18.52 11.71
CA THR A 421 -12.17 19.64 11.77
C THR A 421 -13.04 20.86 11.94
N TYR A 422 -12.96 21.47 13.09
CA TYR A 422 -13.67 22.73 13.36
C TYR A 422 -12.91 23.84 12.67
N VAL A 423 -13.45 24.35 11.57
CA VAL A 423 -12.86 25.47 10.86
C VAL A 423 -13.49 26.75 11.41
N TYR A 424 -12.64 27.67 11.83
CA TYR A 424 -13.04 29.01 12.26
C TYR A 424 -12.48 30.04 11.30
N ASP A 425 -13.37 30.84 10.73
CA ASP A 425 -13.00 32.07 10.05
C ASP A 425 -12.60 33.10 11.09
N VAL A 426 -11.39 33.62 10.96
CA VAL A 426 -10.82 34.59 11.92
C VAL A 426 -10.48 35.88 11.21
N LEU A 427 -11.22 36.93 11.49
CA LEU A 427 -10.96 38.26 10.98
C LEU A 427 -10.17 39.06 12.02
N ILE A 428 -9.01 39.59 11.63
CA ILE A 428 -8.22 40.51 12.44
C ILE A 428 -8.42 41.94 11.92
N ASP A 429 -9.26 42.71 12.61
CA ASP A 429 -9.49 44.12 12.30
C ASP A 429 -8.62 45.02 13.19
N LEU A 430 -7.77 45.84 12.56
CA LEU A 430 -6.80 46.69 13.22
C LEU A 430 -7.30 48.12 13.39
N ASN A 431 -7.38 48.58 14.61
CA ASN A 431 -7.66 49.98 14.95
C ASN A 431 -6.39 50.66 15.45
N GLU A 432 -5.59 51.15 14.51
CA GLU A 432 -4.32 51.84 14.83
C GLU A 432 -4.52 53.12 15.68
N THR A 433 -5.70 53.77 15.58
CA THR A 433 -6.01 54.99 16.33
C THR A 433 -6.22 54.72 17.82
N GLN A 434 -6.69 53.50 18.15
CA GLN A 434 -6.91 53.04 19.54
C GLN A 434 -5.82 52.11 20.04
N ASN A 435 -4.84 51.76 19.20
CA ASN A 435 -3.86 50.71 19.49
C ASN A 435 -4.51 49.37 19.90
N GLU A 436 -5.56 48.96 19.21
CA GLU A 436 -6.30 47.74 19.48
C GLU A 436 -6.49 46.93 18.20
N ALA A 437 -6.44 45.60 18.31
CA ALA A 437 -6.95 44.67 17.30
C ALA A 437 -8.23 43.99 17.82
N ARG A 438 -9.25 43.90 16.95
CA ARG A 438 -10.43 43.07 17.18
C ARG A 438 -10.25 41.77 16.41
N ILE A 439 -10.28 40.65 17.11
CA ILE A 439 -10.17 39.34 16.54
C ILE A 439 -11.54 38.71 16.66
N GLN A 440 -12.21 38.50 15.51
CA GLN A 440 -13.55 37.91 15.43
C GLN A 440 -13.42 36.48 14.95
N PHE A 441 -14.07 35.58 15.67
CA PHE A 441 -14.15 34.18 15.34
C PHE A 441 -15.57 33.84 14.89
N SER A 442 -15.72 33.16 13.77
CA SER A 442 -17.00 32.64 13.28
C SER A 442 -16.82 31.26 12.66
N THR A 443 -17.87 30.45 12.70
CA THR A 443 -17.88 29.13 12.08
C THR A 443 -19.27 28.86 11.50
N ASP A 444 -19.32 28.26 10.30
CA ASP A 444 -20.52 27.77 9.67
C ASP A 444 -20.93 26.38 10.18
N GLY A 445 -19.99 25.72 10.88
CA GLY A 445 -20.17 24.38 11.46
C GLY A 445 -20.70 24.40 12.91
N PRO A 446 -20.85 23.22 13.53
CA PRO A 446 -21.17 23.15 14.94
C PRO A 446 -20.02 23.75 15.75
N PRO A 447 -20.32 24.63 16.73
CA PRO A 447 -19.28 25.23 17.55
C PRO A 447 -18.68 24.21 18.51
N VAL A 448 -17.40 24.40 18.86
CA VAL A 448 -16.75 23.63 19.92
C VAL A 448 -17.36 24.01 21.26
N GLU A 449 -17.80 23.03 22.06
CA GLU A 449 -18.42 23.29 23.38
C GLU A 449 -17.40 23.67 24.47
N GLU A 450 -16.12 23.37 24.24
CA GLU A 450 -15.05 23.61 25.20
C GLU A 450 -14.29 24.93 24.90
N LEU A 451 -13.63 25.48 25.93
CA LEU A 451 -12.75 26.64 25.77
C LEU A 451 -11.53 26.30 24.92
N VAL A 452 -11.33 27.07 23.85
CA VAL A 452 -10.16 26.97 22.98
C VAL A 452 -9.10 27.96 23.48
N SER A 453 -7.91 27.46 23.76
CA SER A 453 -6.77 28.27 24.15
C SER A 453 -5.94 28.64 22.94
N LEU A 454 -5.69 29.93 22.77
CA LEU A 454 -4.90 30.51 21.70
C LEU A 454 -3.70 31.27 22.25
N GLN A 455 -2.56 31.06 21.65
CA GLN A 455 -1.40 31.94 21.78
C GLN A 455 -1.45 32.99 20.68
N ILE A 456 -1.38 34.26 21.08
CA ILE A 456 -1.24 35.39 20.15
C ILE A 456 0.19 35.91 20.28
N THR A 457 0.89 35.96 19.16
CA THR A 457 2.23 36.51 19.08
C THR A 457 2.23 37.76 18.22
N GLN A 458 2.65 38.89 18.76
CA GLN A 458 2.80 40.17 18.07
C GLN A 458 4.27 40.39 17.77
N TYR A 459 4.56 40.71 16.52
CA TYR A 459 5.91 41.04 16.03
C TYR A 459 6.02 42.50 15.75
N THR A 460 7.05 43.13 16.27
CA THR A 460 7.42 44.52 15.98
C THR A 460 8.83 44.56 15.42
N PHE A 461 9.27 45.71 14.90
CA PHE A 461 10.63 45.87 14.35
C PHE A 461 11.76 45.43 15.31
N ASN A 462 11.56 45.58 16.63
CA ASN A 462 12.62 45.35 17.63
C ASN A 462 12.32 44.26 18.65
N ASP A 463 11.09 43.79 18.73
CA ASP A 463 10.66 42.92 19.85
C ASP A 463 9.50 42.00 19.44
N LEU A 464 9.31 40.93 20.22
CA LEU A 464 8.25 39.96 20.09
C LEU A 464 7.54 39.83 21.45
N SER A 465 6.22 39.89 21.45
CA SER A 465 5.42 39.68 22.66
C SER A 465 4.36 38.61 22.42
N SER A 466 4.23 37.70 23.39
CA SER A 466 3.19 36.66 23.33
C SER A 466 2.22 36.79 24.50
N SER A 467 0.94 36.58 24.23
CA SER A 467 -0.13 36.54 25.22
C SER A 467 -1.04 35.36 24.94
N GLU A 468 -1.65 34.80 25.98
CA GLU A 468 -2.62 33.70 25.89
C GLU A 468 -4.03 34.25 25.97
N LEU A 469 -4.90 33.77 25.07
CA LEU A 469 -6.33 34.05 25.03
C LEU A 469 -7.12 32.77 25.06
N THR A 470 -8.37 32.89 25.49
CA THR A 470 -9.35 31.80 25.33
C THR A 470 -10.60 32.32 24.67
N PHE A 471 -11.19 31.53 23.77
CA PHE A 471 -12.51 31.82 23.22
C PHE A 471 -13.43 30.61 23.38
N THR A 472 -14.73 30.90 23.44
CA THR A 472 -15.77 29.87 23.45
C THR A 472 -16.14 29.52 22.02
N GLY A 473 -16.41 28.25 21.74
CA GLY A 473 -16.61 27.74 20.37
C GLY A 473 -17.81 28.28 19.58
N GLY A 474 -18.35 29.43 19.94
CA GLY A 474 -19.35 30.16 19.13
C GLY A 474 -18.74 31.34 18.37
N SER A 475 -19.58 32.23 17.83
CA SER A 475 -19.10 33.52 17.35
C SER A 475 -18.64 34.35 18.54
N ASP A 476 -17.38 34.67 18.61
CA ASP A 476 -16.75 35.40 19.70
C ASP A 476 -15.90 36.55 19.18
N GLU A 477 -15.72 37.59 19.96
CA GLU A 477 -14.88 38.75 19.65
C GLU A 477 -13.91 39.01 20.82
N VAL A 478 -12.64 39.07 20.51
CA VAL A 478 -11.61 39.36 21.50
C VAL A 478 -10.87 40.61 21.09
N VAL A 479 -10.66 41.53 22.04
CA VAL A 479 -9.90 42.76 21.83
C VAL A 479 -8.51 42.62 22.44
N VAL A 480 -7.48 42.87 21.63
CA VAL A 480 -6.07 42.79 22.02
C VAL A 480 -5.40 44.14 21.87
N ASN A 481 -4.65 44.56 22.89
CA ASN A 481 -3.85 45.77 22.77
C ASN A 481 -2.68 45.55 21.81
N LEU A 482 -2.51 46.44 20.86
CA LEU A 482 -1.43 46.38 19.89
C LEU A 482 -0.14 46.96 20.44
N GLN A 483 0.96 46.31 20.09
CA GLN A 483 2.31 46.87 20.29
C GLN A 483 2.56 48.00 19.26
N SER A 484 3.26 49.04 19.70
CA SER A 484 3.63 50.16 18.80
C SER A 484 4.64 49.65 17.74
N GLY A 485 4.36 49.93 16.47
CA GLY A 485 5.19 49.48 15.36
C GLY A 485 4.97 47.98 15.03
N LEU A 486 3.75 47.54 15.11
CA LEU A 486 3.35 46.15 14.79
C LEU A 486 3.59 45.84 13.32
N GLU A 487 4.25 44.73 13.04
CA GLU A 487 4.53 44.21 11.69
C GLU A 487 3.81 42.92 11.37
N ASN A 488 3.43 42.14 12.41
CA ASN A 488 2.66 40.90 12.23
C ASN A 488 1.96 40.46 13.52
N ILE A 489 0.84 39.73 13.36
CA ILE A 489 0.16 38.98 14.41
C ILE A 489 0.06 37.52 13.95
N GLU A 490 0.48 36.59 14.80
CA GLU A 490 0.31 35.15 14.63
C GLU A 490 -0.64 34.58 15.68
N LEU A 491 -1.53 33.71 15.25
CA LEU A 491 -2.45 32.96 16.11
C LEU A 491 -2.09 31.47 16.06
N GLN A 492 -2.01 30.84 17.23
CA GLN A 492 -1.73 29.40 17.34
C GLN A 492 -2.64 28.78 18.39
N VAL A 493 -3.42 27.76 17.98
CA VAL A 493 -4.20 26.92 18.90
C VAL A 493 -3.25 26.08 19.75
N GLN A 494 -3.44 26.08 21.08
CA GLN A 494 -2.54 25.41 22.01
C GLN A 494 -3.06 24.05 22.50
N ASN A 495 -4.35 23.93 22.72
CA ASN A 495 -4.91 22.77 23.44
C ASN A 495 -5.67 21.76 22.56
N ARG A 496 -5.78 22.00 21.25
CA ARG A 496 -6.52 21.15 20.31
C ARG A 496 -5.86 21.11 18.94
N SER A 497 -5.84 19.92 18.34
CA SER A 497 -5.32 19.72 16.98
C SER A 497 -6.41 19.60 15.91
N ASP A 498 -7.66 19.53 16.33
CA ASP A 498 -8.86 19.41 15.47
C ASP A 498 -9.48 20.77 15.12
N ILE A 499 -8.81 21.86 15.43
CA ILE A 499 -9.24 23.22 15.10
C ILE A 499 -8.29 23.83 14.07
N GLU A 500 -8.87 24.25 12.96
CA GLU A 500 -8.20 25.01 11.92
C GLU A 500 -8.70 26.46 11.95
N LEU A 501 -7.76 27.40 11.84
CA LEU A 501 -8.06 28.82 11.77
C LEU A 501 -7.80 29.32 10.36
N ASP A 502 -8.83 29.72 9.65
CA ASP A 502 -8.72 30.48 8.41
C ASP A 502 -8.65 31.97 8.74
N VAL A 503 -7.43 32.52 8.69
CA VAL A 503 -7.14 33.86 9.22
C VAL A 503 -7.14 34.86 8.08
N GLU A 504 -7.93 35.91 8.20
CA GLU A 504 -7.91 37.08 7.38
C GLU A 504 -7.15 38.21 8.11
N LYS A 505 -6.04 38.64 7.55
CA LYS A 505 -5.22 39.75 8.09
C LYS A 505 -4.53 40.53 6.95
N PRO A 506 -4.03 41.76 7.19
CA PRO A 506 -3.46 42.58 6.13
C PRO A 506 -2.34 41.92 5.33
N PHE A 507 -2.30 42.18 4.01
CA PHE A 507 -1.32 41.65 3.05
C PHE A 507 0.12 41.69 3.56
N MET A 508 0.56 42.85 4.11
CA MET A 508 1.94 43.05 4.58
C MET A 508 2.27 42.12 5.77
N TYR A 509 1.31 41.71 6.57
CA TYR A 509 1.51 40.80 7.69
C TYR A 509 1.80 39.37 7.23
N TRP A 510 1.13 38.93 6.15
CA TRP A 510 1.46 37.67 5.52
C TRP A 510 2.85 37.68 4.88
N ILE A 511 3.21 38.79 4.23
CA ILE A 511 4.57 38.98 3.67
C ILE A 511 5.61 38.90 4.76
N TYR A 512 5.41 39.65 5.87
CA TYR A 512 6.32 39.63 7.02
C TYR A 512 6.47 38.21 7.58
N GLN A 513 5.37 37.49 7.81
CA GLN A 513 5.37 36.17 8.35
C GLN A 513 6.13 35.18 7.45
N LEU A 514 5.91 35.25 6.14
CA LEU A 514 6.60 34.38 5.18
C LEU A 514 8.12 34.64 5.16
N GLN A 515 8.53 35.89 5.34
CA GLN A 515 9.94 36.29 5.28
C GLN A 515 10.71 36.05 6.59
N ASN A 516 10.05 36.21 7.73
CA ASN A 516 10.74 36.36 9.01
C ASN A 516 10.41 35.27 10.02
N SER A 517 9.35 34.45 9.81
CA SER A 517 9.04 33.38 10.76
C SER A 517 10.09 32.27 10.71
N GLU A 518 10.62 31.88 11.88
CA GLU A 518 11.52 30.73 12.01
C GLU A 518 10.79 29.42 11.81
N SER A 519 9.50 29.37 12.14
CA SER A 519 8.65 28.18 12.01
C SER A 519 8.26 27.91 10.56
N GLU A 520 8.62 26.73 10.06
CA GLU A 520 8.21 26.26 8.73
C GLU A 520 6.69 26.25 8.58
N SER A 521 5.97 25.74 9.60
CA SER A 521 4.50 25.70 9.62
C SER A 521 3.89 27.10 9.50
N GLN A 522 4.47 28.10 10.14
CA GLN A 522 3.99 29.48 10.04
C GLN A 522 4.30 30.09 8.66
N ARG A 523 5.45 29.77 8.04
CA ARG A 523 5.73 30.19 6.66
C ARG A 523 4.79 29.51 5.65
N LEU A 524 4.44 28.23 5.88
CA LEU A 524 3.42 27.52 5.08
C LEU A 524 2.06 28.24 5.17
N LYS A 525 1.60 28.55 6.38
CA LYS A 525 0.36 29.31 6.58
C LYS A 525 0.38 30.65 5.87
N ALA A 526 1.52 31.34 5.91
CA ALA A 526 1.67 32.63 5.22
C ALA A 526 1.59 32.49 3.70
N ALA A 527 2.24 31.46 3.14
CA ALA A 527 2.16 31.19 1.70
C ALA A 527 0.74 30.85 1.25
N ILE A 528 -0.04 30.15 2.08
CA ILE A 528 -1.46 29.87 1.83
C ILE A 528 -2.31 31.13 1.99
N GLY A 529 -2.13 31.88 3.09
CA GLY A 529 -2.89 33.11 3.37
C GLY A 529 -2.72 34.18 2.31
N LEU A 530 -1.57 34.24 1.63
CA LEU A 530 -1.33 35.14 0.51
C LEU A 530 -2.23 34.89 -0.71
N ARG A 531 -2.85 33.74 -0.84
CA ARG A 531 -3.76 33.41 -1.96
C ARG A 531 -4.99 34.30 -2.00
N GLN A 532 -5.49 34.75 -0.85
CA GLN A 532 -6.60 35.71 -0.78
C GLN A 532 -6.31 37.06 -1.45
N TYR A 533 -5.02 37.32 -1.71
CA TYR A 533 -4.55 38.55 -2.37
C TYR A 533 -4.08 38.27 -3.82
N ALA A 534 -4.56 37.26 -4.48
CA ALA A 534 -4.16 36.87 -5.84
C ALA A 534 -4.32 38.03 -6.86
N ASP A 535 -5.26 38.95 -6.65
CA ASP A 535 -5.51 40.12 -7.49
C ASP A 535 -4.58 41.30 -7.18
N ASN A 536 -3.73 41.19 -6.15
CA ASN A 536 -2.81 42.25 -5.79
C ASN A 536 -1.57 42.24 -6.70
N PRO A 537 -1.30 43.30 -7.48
CA PRO A 537 -0.18 43.33 -8.42
C PRO A 537 1.20 43.26 -7.76
N ASP A 538 1.31 43.67 -6.49
CA ASP A 538 2.57 43.61 -5.75
C ASP A 538 2.92 42.20 -5.27
N LEU A 539 1.91 41.28 -5.21
CA LEU A 539 2.11 39.92 -4.73
C LEU A 539 3.08 39.14 -5.62
N GLN A 540 2.94 39.23 -6.95
CA GLN A 540 3.80 38.50 -7.88
C GLN A 540 5.29 38.89 -7.68
N LEU A 541 5.58 40.15 -7.49
CA LEU A 541 6.97 40.61 -7.27
C LEU A 541 7.51 40.13 -5.93
N ALA A 542 6.72 40.26 -4.88
CA ALA A 542 7.10 39.80 -3.54
C ALA A 542 7.40 38.29 -3.51
N ILE A 543 6.52 37.46 -4.10
CA ILE A 543 6.66 36.00 -4.14
C ILE A 543 7.91 35.56 -4.91
N LEU A 544 8.25 36.23 -6.03
CA LEU A 544 9.43 35.87 -6.82
C LEU A 544 10.75 36.10 -6.07
N ASP A 545 10.81 37.06 -5.18
CA ASP A 545 11.98 37.28 -4.32
C ASP A 545 12.04 36.25 -3.19
N MET A 546 10.90 35.92 -2.59
CA MET A 546 10.79 34.95 -1.49
C MET A 546 11.19 33.55 -1.92
N ILE A 547 10.73 33.06 -3.08
CA ILE A 547 11.03 31.72 -3.58
C ILE A 547 12.52 31.45 -3.80
N ARG A 548 13.32 32.53 -4.00
CA ARG A 548 14.77 32.40 -4.15
C ARG A 548 15.48 32.19 -2.81
N ASN A 549 14.92 32.75 -1.75
CA ASN A 549 15.53 32.76 -0.43
C ASN A 549 14.99 31.66 0.51
N GLU A 550 13.83 31.08 0.20
CA GLU A 550 13.25 30.02 1.01
C GLU A 550 14.11 28.74 0.94
N THR A 551 14.26 28.04 2.06
CA THR A 551 15.06 26.84 2.20
C THR A 551 14.20 25.57 2.25
N SER A 552 12.96 25.65 2.79
CA SER A 552 12.04 24.52 2.83
C SER A 552 11.45 24.23 1.45
N SER A 553 11.47 22.95 1.04
CA SER A 553 10.88 22.47 -0.20
C SER A 553 9.36 22.59 -0.20
N GLU A 554 8.73 22.37 0.94
CA GLU A 554 7.28 22.42 1.13
C GLU A 554 6.79 23.87 1.04
N VAL A 555 7.46 24.79 1.71
CA VAL A 555 7.15 26.23 1.61
C VAL A 555 7.37 26.74 0.19
N LYS A 556 8.46 26.31 -0.49
CA LYS A 556 8.69 26.65 -1.90
C LYS A 556 7.57 26.18 -2.81
N ALA A 557 7.12 24.91 -2.62
CA ALA A 557 6.03 24.36 -3.39
C ALA A 557 4.73 25.15 -3.17
N GLN A 558 4.47 25.55 -1.92
CA GLN A 558 3.30 26.36 -1.58
C GLN A 558 3.35 27.78 -2.14
N ILE A 559 4.52 28.41 -2.14
CA ILE A 559 4.75 29.71 -2.79
C ILE A 559 4.51 29.61 -4.30
N LEU A 560 4.98 28.51 -4.94
CA LEU A 560 4.73 28.25 -6.37
C LEU A 560 3.25 28.05 -6.66
N GLU A 561 2.50 27.38 -5.77
CA GLU A 561 1.06 27.22 -5.93
C GLU A 561 0.34 28.59 -5.86
N THR A 562 0.73 29.45 -4.94
CA THR A 562 0.23 30.81 -4.86
C THR A 562 0.59 31.60 -6.12
N LEU A 563 1.83 31.49 -6.62
CA LEU A 563 2.25 32.10 -7.88
C LEU A 563 1.43 31.61 -9.07
N ARG A 564 1.09 30.30 -9.11
CA ARG A 564 0.22 29.70 -10.14
C ARG A 564 -1.14 30.40 -10.18
N MET A 565 -1.75 30.65 -9.04
CA MET A 565 -3.04 31.35 -8.94
C MET A 565 -2.93 32.80 -9.43
N VAL A 566 -1.87 33.52 -9.04
CA VAL A 566 -1.64 34.91 -9.43
C VAL A 566 -1.36 35.05 -10.93
N THR A 567 -0.62 34.13 -11.53
CA THR A 567 -0.20 34.23 -12.93
C THR A 567 -1.18 33.59 -13.91
N ALA A 568 -1.96 32.59 -13.48
CA ALA A 568 -3.08 31.94 -14.18
C ALA A 568 -2.93 31.84 -15.72
N GLY A 569 -1.78 31.37 -16.22
CA GLY A 569 -1.53 31.22 -17.68
C GLY A 569 -1.16 32.51 -18.40
N ALA A 570 -0.84 33.60 -17.69
CA ALA A 570 -0.44 34.89 -18.27
C ALA A 570 0.77 34.71 -19.20
N SER A 571 0.74 35.44 -20.34
CA SER A 571 1.79 35.35 -21.36
C SER A 571 3.17 35.70 -20.76
N GLY A 572 4.15 34.85 -20.98
CA GLY A 572 5.55 35.06 -20.56
C GLY A 572 5.88 34.52 -19.16
N THR A 573 4.91 34.11 -18.34
CA THR A 573 5.16 33.59 -16.99
C THR A 573 5.48 32.10 -16.95
N SER A 574 5.20 31.32 -18.02
CA SER A 574 5.54 29.90 -18.10
C SER A 574 7.01 29.58 -17.83
N GLN A 575 7.92 30.52 -18.14
CA GLN A 575 9.34 30.36 -17.90
C GLN A 575 9.67 30.18 -16.41
N LEU A 576 8.89 30.80 -15.52
CA LEU A 576 9.07 30.70 -14.07
C LEU A 576 8.89 29.23 -13.56
N PHE A 577 7.96 28.51 -14.17
CA PHE A 577 7.70 27.11 -13.82
C PHE A 577 8.63 26.16 -14.60
N LEU A 578 8.93 26.46 -15.87
CA LEU A 578 9.87 25.67 -16.67
C LEU A 578 11.28 25.58 -16.04
N GLU A 579 11.69 26.58 -15.31
CA GLU A 579 12.97 26.60 -14.57
C GLU A 579 12.96 25.71 -13.31
N ARG A 580 11.79 25.21 -12.90
CA ARG A 580 11.60 24.47 -11.63
C ARG A 580 11.15 23.03 -11.81
N VAL A 581 11.11 22.53 -13.04
CA VAL A 581 10.81 21.10 -13.31
C VAL A 581 12.07 20.24 -13.41
N GLY A 582 13.26 20.85 -13.35
CA GLY A 582 14.55 20.16 -13.48
C GLY A 582 14.83 19.19 -12.32
N GLU A 583 15.71 18.22 -12.56
CA GLU A 583 16.08 17.18 -11.59
C GLU A 583 16.85 17.73 -10.37
N ASP A 584 17.40 18.94 -10.48
CA ASP A 584 18.04 19.66 -9.39
C ASP A 584 17.06 20.23 -8.35
N GLN A 585 15.75 20.16 -8.63
CA GLN A 585 14.71 20.68 -7.73
C GLN A 585 14.09 19.55 -6.90
N PRO A 586 13.68 19.83 -5.65
CA PRO A 586 12.93 18.87 -4.83
C PRO A 586 11.62 18.42 -5.50
N GLN A 587 11.18 17.21 -5.21
CA GLN A 587 10.00 16.61 -5.83
C GLN A 587 8.74 17.46 -5.67
N SER A 588 8.46 17.98 -4.47
CA SER A 588 7.30 18.84 -4.18
C SER A 588 7.28 20.08 -5.06
N VAL A 589 8.45 20.70 -5.26
CA VAL A 589 8.63 21.86 -6.14
C VAL A 589 8.38 21.48 -7.60
N ARG A 590 8.94 20.34 -8.05
CA ARG A 590 8.74 19.83 -9.42
C ARG A 590 7.27 19.57 -9.71
N LEU A 591 6.57 18.86 -8.80
CA LEU A 591 5.14 18.55 -8.92
C LEU A 591 4.29 19.79 -9.08
N THR A 592 4.52 20.79 -8.22
CA THR A 592 3.78 22.07 -8.27
C THR A 592 4.08 22.83 -9.56
N ALA A 593 5.34 22.86 -10.00
CA ALA A 593 5.72 23.50 -11.25
C ALA A 593 5.09 22.81 -12.48
N ILE A 594 5.10 21.46 -12.53
CA ILE A 594 4.47 20.69 -13.60
C ILE A 594 2.97 20.97 -13.64
N ARG A 595 2.29 20.95 -12.50
CA ARG A 595 0.85 21.28 -12.41
C ARG A 595 0.55 22.69 -12.88
N ALA A 596 1.40 23.64 -12.52
CA ALA A 596 1.24 25.03 -12.97
C ALA A 596 1.38 25.20 -14.49
N LEU A 597 2.21 24.37 -15.13
CA LEU A 597 2.36 24.40 -16.60
C LEU A 597 1.07 24.04 -17.32
N GLY A 598 0.14 23.32 -16.70
CA GLY A 598 -1.19 22.99 -17.25
C GLY A 598 -2.04 24.21 -17.61
N ALA A 599 -1.73 25.40 -17.08
CA ALA A 599 -2.44 26.64 -17.42
C ALA A 599 -2.01 27.30 -18.75
N TYR A 600 -0.95 26.79 -19.42
CA TYR A 600 -0.35 27.47 -20.59
C TYR A 600 -0.70 26.78 -21.91
N SER A 601 -2.00 26.78 -22.25
CA SER A 601 -2.55 26.12 -23.46
C SER A 601 -1.81 26.52 -24.74
N GLY A 602 -1.51 25.55 -25.59
CA GLY A 602 -0.88 25.75 -26.89
C GLY A 602 0.60 26.19 -26.85
N ASN A 603 1.23 26.23 -25.67
CA ASN A 603 2.64 26.59 -25.58
C ASN A 603 3.53 25.39 -25.96
N GLU A 604 4.11 25.43 -27.14
CA GLU A 604 4.95 24.36 -27.70
C GLU A 604 6.15 23.97 -26.82
N ARG A 605 6.71 24.91 -26.07
CA ARG A 605 7.82 24.61 -25.15
C ARG A 605 7.33 23.85 -23.92
N VAL A 606 6.18 24.24 -23.38
CA VAL A 606 5.53 23.54 -22.27
C VAL A 606 5.16 22.11 -22.71
N ILE A 607 4.50 21.95 -23.85
CA ILE A 607 4.11 20.65 -24.40
C ILE A 607 5.32 19.71 -24.52
N ARG A 608 6.43 20.20 -25.10
CA ARG A 608 7.66 19.39 -25.24
C ARG A 608 8.30 19.04 -23.91
N THR A 609 8.27 19.95 -22.95
CA THR A 609 8.81 19.70 -21.61
C THR A 609 7.98 18.63 -20.90
N LEU A 610 6.65 18.71 -20.91
CA LEU A 610 5.76 17.71 -20.33
C LEU A 610 5.94 16.32 -20.96
N GLN A 611 6.05 16.25 -22.30
CA GLN A 611 6.37 15.01 -22.99
C GLN A 611 7.73 14.43 -22.58
N SER A 612 8.73 15.27 -22.34
CA SER A 612 10.04 14.82 -21.87
C SER A 612 9.93 14.23 -20.46
N ILE A 613 9.20 14.88 -19.57
CA ILE A 613 8.98 14.40 -18.19
C ILE A 613 8.28 13.03 -18.20
N ILE A 614 7.23 12.85 -19.01
CA ILE A 614 6.52 11.58 -19.15
C ILE A 614 7.45 10.45 -19.60
N ARG A 615 8.42 10.74 -20.47
CA ARG A 615 9.37 9.72 -20.98
C ARG A 615 10.50 9.40 -20.04
N SER A 616 10.99 10.35 -19.27
CA SER A 616 12.30 10.26 -18.60
C SER A 616 12.27 10.51 -17.10
N ALA A 617 11.16 10.94 -16.50
CA ALA A 617 11.12 11.13 -15.04
C ALA A 617 11.24 9.76 -14.33
N ASP A 618 12.01 9.73 -13.25
CA ASP A 618 12.20 8.50 -12.48
C ASP A 618 11.00 8.18 -11.57
N GLN A 619 10.20 9.20 -11.24
CA GLN A 619 9.08 9.09 -10.33
C GLN A 619 7.74 9.10 -11.07
N ASP A 620 6.90 8.11 -10.81
CA ASP A 620 5.60 7.95 -11.45
C ASP A 620 4.65 9.13 -11.20
N GLU A 621 4.69 9.72 -10.01
CA GLU A 621 3.86 10.87 -9.66
C GLU A 621 4.15 12.10 -10.55
N LEU A 622 5.42 12.33 -10.91
CA LEU A 622 5.81 13.39 -11.86
C LEU A 622 5.26 13.10 -13.26
N LYS A 623 5.33 11.83 -13.71
CA LYS A 623 4.78 11.41 -15.01
C LYS A 623 3.28 11.59 -15.05
N VAL A 624 2.56 11.13 -14.01
CA VAL A 624 1.10 11.26 -13.91
C VAL A 624 0.68 12.73 -13.91
N THR A 625 1.34 13.57 -13.11
CA THR A 625 1.09 15.01 -13.09
C THR A 625 1.35 15.66 -14.44
N ALA A 626 2.42 15.25 -15.13
CA ALA A 626 2.74 15.76 -16.47
C ALA A 626 1.72 15.30 -17.53
N ILE A 627 1.14 14.10 -17.41
CA ILE A 627 0.07 13.62 -18.30
C ILE A 627 -1.17 14.52 -18.17
N HIS A 628 -1.62 14.79 -16.95
CA HIS A 628 -2.77 15.67 -16.71
C HIS A 628 -2.50 17.08 -17.22
N SER A 629 -1.33 17.65 -16.90
CA SER A 629 -0.96 18.97 -17.40
C SER A 629 -0.81 19.03 -18.92
N LEU A 630 -0.36 17.93 -19.56
CA LEU A 630 -0.28 17.81 -21.02
C LEU A 630 -1.68 17.78 -21.63
N ALA A 631 -2.62 17.08 -21.00
CA ALA A 631 -4.01 17.07 -21.41
C ALA A 631 -4.60 18.51 -21.35
N ASP A 632 -4.33 19.26 -20.29
CA ASP A 632 -4.84 20.63 -20.14
C ASP A 632 -4.31 21.61 -21.20
N VAL A 633 -3.04 21.48 -21.61
CA VAL A 633 -2.39 22.43 -22.54
C VAL A 633 -2.60 22.11 -24.02
N THR A 634 -3.18 20.94 -24.35
CA THR A 634 -3.37 20.48 -25.74
C THR A 634 -4.83 20.33 -26.10
N GLU A 635 -5.17 20.54 -27.36
CA GLU A 635 -6.47 20.18 -27.93
C GLU A 635 -6.59 18.65 -28.04
N THR A 636 -7.83 18.14 -28.06
CA THR A 636 -8.11 16.68 -28.02
C THR A 636 -7.35 15.90 -29.11
N ASP A 637 -7.42 16.33 -30.38
CA ASP A 637 -6.77 15.62 -31.48
C ASP A 637 -5.23 15.63 -31.33
N GLN A 638 -4.67 16.75 -30.88
CA GLN A 638 -3.23 16.88 -30.62
C GLN A 638 -2.83 15.95 -29.45
N PHE A 639 -3.61 15.94 -28.37
CA PHE A 639 -3.36 15.06 -27.23
C PHE A 639 -3.36 13.59 -27.64
N VAL A 640 -4.41 13.14 -28.35
CA VAL A 640 -4.52 11.77 -28.84
C VAL A 640 -3.30 11.38 -29.67
N SER A 641 -2.89 12.23 -30.63
CA SER A 641 -1.72 11.97 -31.47
C SER A 641 -0.42 11.86 -30.67
N ILE A 642 -0.25 12.68 -29.63
CA ILE A 642 0.90 12.60 -28.73
C ILE A 642 0.84 11.29 -27.95
N VAL A 643 -0.31 10.93 -27.37
CA VAL A 643 -0.46 9.70 -26.60
C VAL A 643 -0.18 8.46 -27.44
N GLU A 644 -0.69 8.38 -28.68
CA GLU A 644 -0.37 7.27 -29.60
C GLU A 644 1.14 7.09 -29.81
N SER A 645 1.91 8.19 -29.79
CA SER A 645 3.36 8.14 -29.88
C SER A 645 4.07 7.74 -28.58
N LEU A 646 3.42 7.95 -27.43
CA LEU A 646 3.96 7.66 -26.10
C LEU A 646 3.72 6.21 -25.68
N ILE A 647 2.50 5.69 -25.88
CA ILE A 647 2.08 4.37 -25.39
C ILE A 647 2.84 3.18 -26.00
N VAL A 648 3.55 3.41 -27.10
CA VAL A 648 4.43 2.40 -27.73
C VAL A 648 5.83 2.35 -27.11
N GLN A 649 6.12 3.24 -26.17
CA GLN A 649 7.43 3.34 -25.54
C GLN A 649 7.45 2.56 -24.21
N GLU A 650 8.46 1.72 -24.04
CA GLU A 650 8.62 0.89 -22.84
C GLU A 650 8.68 1.72 -21.55
N THR A 651 9.35 2.87 -21.58
CA THR A 651 9.49 3.76 -20.41
C THR A 651 8.16 4.40 -19.94
N VAL A 652 7.10 4.26 -20.74
CA VAL A 652 5.77 4.85 -20.45
C VAL A 652 4.73 3.76 -20.22
N LEU A 653 5.11 2.48 -20.28
CA LEU A 653 4.17 1.36 -20.23
C LEU A 653 3.26 1.41 -19.00
N MET A 654 3.80 1.68 -17.82
CA MET A 654 3.02 1.73 -16.57
C MET A 654 2.07 2.92 -16.50
N GLN A 655 2.29 3.97 -17.28
CA GLN A 655 1.43 5.14 -17.37
C GLN A 655 0.32 5.00 -18.44
N VAL A 656 0.33 3.91 -19.21
CA VAL A 656 -0.68 3.68 -20.25
C VAL A 656 -2.12 3.81 -19.72
N PRO A 657 -2.52 3.24 -18.58
CA PRO A 657 -3.86 3.42 -18.06
C PRO A 657 -4.24 4.89 -17.83
N VAL A 658 -3.31 5.69 -17.31
CA VAL A 658 -3.54 7.13 -17.05
C VAL A 658 -3.68 7.89 -18.36
N LEU A 659 -2.85 7.59 -19.35
CA LEU A 659 -2.91 8.19 -20.69
C LEU A 659 -4.23 7.87 -21.39
N LEU A 660 -4.70 6.62 -21.31
CA LEU A 660 -5.97 6.19 -21.89
C LEU A 660 -7.17 6.85 -21.23
N ASN A 661 -7.18 6.93 -19.90
CA ASN A 661 -8.20 7.66 -19.16
C ASN A 661 -8.22 9.14 -19.55
N ALA A 662 -7.06 9.79 -19.63
CA ALA A 662 -6.97 11.18 -20.02
C ALA A 662 -7.49 11.44 -21.47
N ILE A 663 -7.35 10.48 -22.39
CA ILE A 663 -8.00 10.54 -23.71
C ILE A 663 -9.52 10.54 -23.58
N ALA A 664 -10.08 9.65 -22.75
CA ALA A 664 -11.52 9.56 -22.52
C ALA A 664 -12.06 10.85 -21.87
N ASP A 665 -11.36 11.37 -20.85
CA ASP A 665 -11.73 12.62 -20.16
C ASP A 665 -11.74 13.83 -21.09
N LYS A 666 -10.91 13.81 -22.14
CA LYS A 666 -10.90 14.86 -23.19
C LYS A 666 -12.01 14.67 -24.24
N GLY A 667 -12.94 13.73 -24.04
CA GLY A 667 -14.08 13.49 -24.90
C GLY A 667 -13.81 12.58 -26.11
N ALA A 668 -12.66 11.86 -26.12
CA ALA A 668 -12.33 10.88 -27.15
C ALA A 668 -12.48 9.43 -26.64
N ALA A 669 -13.58 9.14 -25.95
CA ALA A 669 -13.84 7.86 -25.27
C ALA A 669 -13.75 6.64 -26.22
N GLU A 670 -14.33 6.73 -27.42
CA GLU A 670 -14.26 5.67 -28.43
C GLU A 670 -12.80 5.34 -28.82
N LYS A 671 -11.95 6.37 -28.92
CA LYS A 671 -10.53 6.20 -29.21
C LYS A 671 -9.77 5.58 -28.04
N ALA A 672 -10.10 5.98 -26.82
CA ALA A 672 -9.54 5.39 -25.60
C ALA A 672 -9.85 3.89 -25.53
N VAL A 673 -11.11 3.50 -25.77
CA VAL A 673 -11.54 2.10 -25.83
C VAL A 673 -10.78 1.33 -26.91
N GLN A 674 -10.69 1.87 -28.11
CA GLN A 674 -9.95 1.23 -29.23
C GLN A 674 -8.48 0.96 -28.87
N LEU A 675 -7.80 1.92 -28.28
CA LEU A 675 -6.40 1.77 -27.89
C LEU A 675 -6.24 0.80 -26.71
N SER A 676 -7.20 0.77 -25.79
CA SER A 676 -7.18 -0.11 -24.61
C SER A 676 -7.22 -1.58 -24.96
N ASP A 677 -7.91 -1.99 -26.03
CA ASP A 677 -7.98 -3.39 -26.46
C ASP A 677 -6.59 -4.01 -26.69
N THR A 678 -5.62 -3.22 -27.15
CA THR A 678 -4.24 -3.68 -27.37
C THR A 678 -3.56 -4.13 -26.07
N PHE A 679 -3.91 -3.53 -24.95
CA PHE A 679 -3.26 -3.76 -23.67
C PHE A 679 -3.94 -4.82 -22.80
N LEU A 680 -4.94 -5.52 -23.29
CA LEU A 680 -5.57 -6.65 -22.57
C LEU A 680 -4.76 -7.94 -22.64
N SER A 681 -3.81 -8.06 -23.59
CA SER A 681 -2.99 -9.25 -23.78
C SER A 681 -2.21 -9.62 -22.52
N SER A 682 -2.03 -10.93 -22.28
CA SER A 682 -1.23 -11.47 -21.18
C SER A 682 0.28 -11.13 -21.25
N GLU A 683 0.73 -10.52 -22.34
CA GLU A 683 2.09 -10.00 -22.50
C GLU A 683 2.35 -8.78 -21.61
N PHE A 684 1.29 -8.04 -21.25
CA PHE A 684 1.39 -6.82 -20.46
C PHE A 684 1.26 -7.08 -18.94
N PRO A 685 1.87 -6.24 -18.10
CA PRO A 685 1.68 -6.30 -16.67
C PRO A 685 0.22 -6.17 -16.25
N TYR A 686 -0.12 -6.76 -15.10
CA TYR A 686 -1.50 -6.75 -14.59
C TYR A 686 -2.10 -5.34 -14.51
N ASP A 687 -1.36 -4.34 -14.00
CA ASP A 687 -1.90 -2.99 -13.82
C ASP A 687 -2.22 -2.30 -15.14
N VAL A 688 -1.39 -2.52 -16.14
CA VAL A 688 -1.65 -2.04 -17.49
C VAL A 688 -2.92 -2.68 -18.04
N ARG A 689 -3.07 -4.00 -17.87
CA ARG A 689 -4.22 -4.78 -18.33
C ARG A 689 -5.51 -4.40 -17.62
N VAL A 690 -5.48 -4.33 -16.29
CA VAL A 690 -6.67 -3.97 -15.51
C VAL A 690 -7.05 -2.51 -15.74
N GLY A 691 -6.06 -1.63 -15.87
CA GLY A 691 -6.30 -0.23 -16.20
C GLY A 691 -6.94 -0.05 -17.56
N ALA A 692 -6.44 -0.75 -18.58
CA ALA A 692 -7.04 -0.76 -19.93
C ALA A 692 -8.48 -1.34 -19.89
N LEU A 693 -8.69 -2.43 -19.15
CA LEU A 693 -10.03 -3.00 -18.98
C LEU A 693 -10.99 -2.03 -18.27
N ASN A 694 -10.51 -1.27 -17.29
CA ASN A 694 -11.31 -0.24 -16.62
C ASN A 694 -11.73 0.86 -17.61
N VAL A 695 -10.81 1.35 -18.43
CA VAL A 695 -11.14 2.34 -19.48
C VAL A 695 -12.24 1.82 -20.39
N ILE A 696 -12.16 0.56 -20.83
CA ILE A 696 -13.21 -0.06 -21.65
C ILE A 696 -14.53 -0.15 -20.88
N LEU A 697 -14.49 -0.68 -19.66
CA LEU A 697 -15.69 -0.83 -18.83
C LEU A 697 -16.40 0.50 -18.57
N ASP A 698 -15.65 1.56 -18.38
CA ASP A 698 -16.22 2.86 -17.99
C ASP A 698 -16.65 3.72 -19.20
N ASN A 699 -16.15 3.42 -20.42
CA ASN A 699 -16.34 4.26 -21.59
C ASN A 699 -16.98 3.55 -22.79
N ASP A 700 -17.07 2.21 -22.82
CA ASP A 700 -17.73 1.50 -23.93
C ASP A 700 -19.24 1.48 -23.70
N GLU A 701 -19.95 2.31 -24.46
CA GLU A 701 -21.43 2.35 -24.47
C GLU A 701 -22.05 1.32 -25.42
N SER A 702 -21.23 0.66 -26.25
CA SER A 702 -21.71 -0.33 -27.21
C SER A 702 -22.05 -1.65 -26.53
N GLN A 703 -23.16 -2.26 -26.90
CA GLN A 703 -23.47 -3.64 -26.48
C GLN A 703 -22.89 -4.68 -27.45
N GLU A 704 -22.34 -4.22 -28.55
CA GLU A 704 -21.84 -5.08 -29.64
C GLU A 704 -20.42 -5.58 -29.29
N GLY A 705 -20.20 -6.88 -29.42
CA GLY A 705 -18.88 -7.48 -29.20
C GLY A 705 -18.55 -7.89 -27.77
N TRP A 706 -19.34 -7.45 -26.75
CA TRP A 706 -19.07 -7.79 -25.36
C TRP A 706 -19.12 -9.29 -25.06
N SER A 707 -19.95 -10.06 -25.72
CA SER A 707 -19.98 -11.52 -25.52
C SER A 707 -18.63 -12.15 -25.85
N ASN A 708 -18.04 -11.80 -26.99
CA ASN A 708 -16.73 -12.36 -27.40
C ASN A 708 -15.61 -11.86 -26.48
N ARG A 709 -15.61 -10.57 -26.11
CA ARG A 709 -14.62 -9.99 -25.18
C ARG A 709 -14.68 -10.67 -23.82
N LEU A 710 -15.86 -10.90 -23.29
CA LEU A 710 -16.04 -11.60 -22.01
C LEU A 710 -15.62 -13.08 -22.11
N ASP A 711 -15.89 -13.75 -23.22
CA ASP A 711 -15.42 -15.11 -23.44
C ASP A 711 -13.89 -15.21 -23.35
N GLU A 712 -13.16 -14.26 -23.94
CA GLU A 712 -11.69 -14.17 -23.84
C GLU A 712 -11.25 -13.83 -22.42
N LEU A 713 -11.83 -12.80 -21.80
CA LEU A 713 -11.46 -12.36 -20.46
C LEU A 713 -11.72 -13.41 -19.38
N PHE A 714 -12.80 -14.19 -19.48
CA PHE A 714 -13.07 -15.28 -18.53
C PHE A 714 -12.18 -16.51 -18.71
N THR A 715 -11.47 -16.63 -19.82
CA THR A 715 -10.44 -17.65 -20.01
C THR A 715 -9.04 -17.17 -19.58
N ASP A 716 -8.93 -15.92 -19.16
CA ASP A 716 -7.66 -15.37 -18.72
C ASP A 716 -7.08 -16.17 -17.55
N GLY A 717 -5.79 -16.36 -17.57
CA GLY A 717 -5.10 -17.08 -16.51
C GLY A 717 -5.12 -16.35 -15.17
N ASP A 718 -5.11 -15.00 -15.17
CA ASP A 718 -5.13 -14.21 -13.95
C ASP A 718 -6.56 -14.06 -13.40
N PRO A 719 -6.84 -14.61 -12.21
CA PRO A 719 -8.19 -14.53 -11.62
C PRO A 719 -8.62 -13.09 -11.32
N ARG A 720 -7.70 -12.15 -11.16
CA ARG A 720 -8.01 -10.74 -10.94
C ARG A 720 -8.60 -10.08 -12.19
N ILE A 721 -8.08 -10.46 -13.37
CA ILE A 721 -8.65 -10.03 -14.65
C ILE A 721 -10.05 -10.63 -14.83
N ARG A 722 -10.21 -11.94 -14.57
CA ARG A 722 -11.54 -12.58 -14.63
C ARG A 722 -12.53 -11.95 -13.66
N TYR A 723 -12.08 -11.64 -12.43
CA TYR A 723 -12.92 -10.95 -11.44
C TYR A 723 -13.38 -9.57 -11.96
N ARG A 724 -12.46 -8.79 -12.54
CA ARG A 724 -12.81 -7.49 -13.11
C ARG A 724 -13.75 -7.61 -14.31
N ALA A 725 -13.56 -8.65 -15.14
CA ALA A 725 -14.42 -8.94 -16.29
C ALA A 725 -15.88 -9.18 -15.91
N VAL A 726 -16.17 -9.66 -14.69
CA VAL A 726 -17.56 -9.83 -14.20
C VAL A 726 -18.37 -8.54 -14.32
N ALA A 727 -17.74 -7.37 -14.13
CA ALA A 727 -18.40 -6.08 -14.30
C ALA A 727 -18.90 -5.86 -15.73
N GLY A 728 -18.28 -6.47 -16.73
CA GLY A 728 -18.68 -6.39 -18.13
C GLY A 728 -19.98 -7.16 -18.45
N LEU A 729 -20.41 -8.08 -17.58
CA LEU A 729 -21.70 -8.78 -17.75
C LEU A 729 -22.90 -7.80 -17.81
N ARG A 730 -22.77 -6.62 -17.26
CA ARG A 730 -23.79 -5.57 -17.30
C ARG A 730 -24.17 -5.12 -18.73
N PHE A 731 -23.26 -5.31 -19.70
CA PHE A 731 -23.46 -4.95 -21.09
C PHE A 731 -24.23 -6.00 -21.91
N LEU A 732 -24.38 -7.21 -21.35
CA LEU A 732 -25.17 -8.26 -21.98
C LEU A 732 -26.65 -8.15 -21.58
N ASN A 733 -27.54 -8.63 -22.45
CA ASN A 733 -28.95 -8.82 -22.06
C ASN A 733 -29.06 -9.90 -20.97
N GLU A 734 -30.17 -9.94 -20.24
CA GLU A 734 -30.38 -10.80 -19.09
C GLU A 734 -30.14 -12.29 -19.38
N ARG A 735 -30.62 -12.76 -20.55
CA ARG A 735 -30.47 -14.18 -20.94
C ARG A 735 -29.02 -14.55 -21.19
N ASP A 736 -28.31 -13.76 -22.03
CA ASP A 736 -26.91 -14.07 -22.39
C ASP A 736 -25.99 -13.91 -21.18
N ARG A 737 -26.26 -12.92 -20.34
CA ARG A 737 -25.56 -12.69 -19.06
C ARG A 737 -25.67 -13.89 -18.13
N SER A 738 -26.90 -14.36 -17.87
CA SER A 738 -27.15 -15.51 -17.00
C SER A 738 -26.52 -16.79 -17.57
N GLN A 739 -26.67 -17.02 -18.88
CA GLN A 739 -26.10 -18.20 -19.55
C GLN A 739 -24.56 -18.19 -19.49
N LEU A 740 -23.92 -17.05 -19.74
CA LEU A 740 -22.46 -16.93 -19.66
C LEU A 740 -21.96 -17.12 -18.24
N ALA A 741 -22.60 -16.46 -17.25
CA ALA A 741 -22.25 -16.60 -15.84
C ALA A 741 -22.37 -18.06 -15.37
N GLU A 742 -23.44 -18.78 -15.76
CA GLU A 742 -23.66 -20.18 -15.42
C GLU A 742 -22.61 -21.10 -16.05
N SER A 743 -22.29 -20.89 -17.34
CA SER A 743 -21.28 -21.72 -18.03
C SER A 743 -19.88 -21.53 -17.43
N ARG A 744 -19.50 -20.29 -17.09
CA ARG A 744 -18.18 -19.99 -16.52
C ARG A 744 -18.04 -20.43 -15.08
N LEU A 745 -19.13 -20.44 -14.30
CA LEU A 745 -19.11 -20.89 -12.92
C LEU A 745 -18.72 -22.38 -12.78
N ILE A 746 -18.98 -23.19 -13.79
CA ILE A 746 -18.64 -24.62 -13.78
C ILE A 746 -17.12 -24.85 -13.81
N GLU A 747 -16.39 -23.95 -14.49
CA GLU A 747 -14.94 -24.06 -14.71
C GLU A 747 -14.13 -23.14 -13.78
N GLU A 748 -14.80 -22.24 -13.04
CA GLU A 748 -14.14 -21.23 -12.22
C GLU A 748 -13.67 -21.82 -10.89
N TYR A 749 -12.38 -21.75 -10.65
CA TYR A 749 -11.72 -22.22 -9.44
C TYR A 749 -11.43 -21.13 -8.40
N ASP A 750 -11.40 -19.84 -8.81
CA ASP A 750 -11.21 -18.74 -7.86
C ASP A 750 -12.54 -18.35 -7.21
N GLN A 751 -12.61 -18.50 -5.89
CA GLN A 751 -13.84 -18.28 -5.12
C GLN A 751 -14.39 -16.83 -5.26
N ARG A 752 -13.54 -15.85 -5.47
CA ARG A 752 -13.95 -14.45 -5.66
C ARG A 752 -14.71 -14.28 -6.96
N VAL A 753 -14.14 -14.83 -8.03
CA VAL A 753 -14.77 -14.83 -9.37
C VAL A 753 -16.07 -15.62 -9.32
N ALA A 754 -16.04 -16.82 -8.74
CA ALA A 754 -17.23 -17.67 -8.59
C ALA A 754 -18.34 -16.98 -7.78
N SER A 755 -17.99 -16.32 -6.66
CA SER A 755 -18.95 -15.57 -5.86
C SER A 755 -19.56 -14.39 -6.63
N ALA A 756 -18.74 -13.68 -7.41
CA ALA A 756 -19.21 -12.58 -8.23
C ALA A 756 -20.15 -13.05 -9.37
N LEU A 757 -19.83 -14.18 -10.03
CA LEU A 757 -20.67 -14.77 -11.07
C LEU A 757 -22.03 -15.25 -10.52
N ARG A 758 -22.06 -15.84 -9.31
CA ARG A 758 -23.32 -16.28 -8.67
C ARG A 758 -24.33 -15.16 -8.48
N ARG A 759 -23.90 -13.91 -8.34
CA ARG A 759 -24.81 -12.76 -8.23
C ARG A 759 -25.64 -12.57 -9.49
N TYR A 760 -25.13 -12.99 -10.63
CA TYR A 760 -25.82 -12.89 -11.93
C TYR A 760 -26.63 -14.11 -12.32
N GLN A 761 -26.54 -15.23 -11.59
CA GLN A 761 -27.41 -16.38 -11.79
C GLN A 761 -28.83 -16.18 -11.22
N ASN A 762 -28.97 -15.33 -10.20
CA ASN A 762 -30.21 -15.15 -9.43
C ASN A 762 -30.93 -13.84 -9.78
N GLN A 763 -30.46 -13.11 -10.76
CA GLN A 763 -31.11 -11.92 -11.33
C GLN A 763 -31.71 -12.25 -12.68
#